data_b3b48188543a9b246f9394f81cef4e5e
#
_entry.id   b3b48188543a9b246f9394f81cef4e5e
#
_cell.length_a   1.000
_cell.length_b   1.000
_cell.length_c   1.000
_cell.angle_alpha   90.00
_cell.angle_beta   90.00
_cell.angle_gamma   90.00
#
_symmetry.space_group_name_H-M   'P 1'
#
loop_
_entity.id
_entity.type
_entity.pdbx_description
1 polymer ?
#
loop_
_entity_poly.entity_id
_entity_poly.type
_entity_poly.pdbx_seq_one_letter_code
_entity_poly.pdbx_strand_id
1 'polypeptide(L)'
;MEISYKWLKEYVDFDLTPQETADVLTSCGLEVDSLEEVQTIKGGLKGLYVGKVLTCEMHPNSDHLHITTVDLGKGEPQQIVCGAPNVAAGQKVIVADLGCVLYDGDKEFVIKKSKLRGVESNGMICAEDEIGVGTSHDGIIVLPEDAPVGQPAAEYYHLESDWVIEIDITANRSDALSHWGVARDLYAWLKRNGYNTSLHRPDCSEFTVDNTNLPIDVEIENTEACKRYACVSITGCEVKESPEWLQDKLKVIGLRPINNIVDITNYVMMAYGQPMHCFDADMVKGNKIVVRTQPEGTKFVTLDGEEHTLGEHDLSICNAEEPMCIAGIFGGKGSGTYDTTTNVVLESAYFHPTWIRKSARRHGLSTDASYRFERGIDPNGIIYALKQAAILCKQLAGGKVSMEIKDVYPTPIADARVQLDYEYVDRLIGKKIGNDMIRSIVESLDMKVISETDTGLELDVPAYRVDVQRPCDVVEDILRIYGYNNVEIPTQLKSSLTILGDEDKAYHHQNVISEQLVGCGFREILNNSLTKTAYYTELNHYTEDTTVKVMNPLSSDLGVMRQTLLFGGLESICRNVNHKMPNLRFFEFGNCYHFSPEKNNDEDPIKAYTEEMHLGMWLTGKRVEGSWAHADEQSNFYELKAYVMNIFTRLGVNPGIVVAEKSDNNVFGKALALKARSGKLLCEMGTVSHKLLKKMDIDQDVSYADINWNNIMRAIKKNETLYHDISKFPSVSRDLALLIDKSVEFEQIEQIARQTEKKLLKSVELFDVYEGKNLPEGKKSYAVNFILQDETKTLNDKQIEAIMTKLINNLKQKLGAELR
;
A
#
# COMPACT_ATOMS: atom_id res chain seq x y z
N MET A 1 9.33 13.15 3.61
CA MET A 1 9.83 14.17 4.58
C MET A 1 11.17 14.72 4.09
N GLU A 2 11.24 16.02 3.85
CA GLU A 2 12.46 16.66 3.34
C GLU A 2 13.34 17.09 4.51
N ILE A 3 14.60 16.69 4.50
CA ILE A 3 15.60 16.96 5.54
C ILE A 3 16.79 17.70 4.90
N SER A 4 17.09 18.91 5.40
CA SER A 4 18.28 19.63 5.03
C SER A 4 19.52 19.00 5.69
N TYR A 5 20.52 18.68 4.90
CA TYR A 5 21.78 18.13 5.39
C TYR A 5 22.53 19.13 6.28
N LYS A 6 22.58 20.42 5.93
CA LYS A 6 23.19 21.46 6.76
C LYS A 6 22.47 21.63 8.09
N TRP A 7 21.13 21.64 8.05
CA TRP A 7 20.33 21.76 9.27
C TRP A 7 20.48 20.52 10.17
N LEU A 8 20.57 19.31 9.58
CA LEU A 8 20.83 18.09 10.33
C LEU A 8 22.17 18.17 11.11
N LYS A 9 23.21 18.76 10.51
CA LYS A 9 24.52 18.99 11.15
C LYS A 9 24.48 19.92 12.36
N GLU A 10 23.43 20.72 12.53
CA GLU A 10 23.26 21.54 13.72
C GLU A 10 22.88 20.70 14.96
N TYR A 11 22.32 19.51 14.74
CA TYR A 11 21.86 18.63 15.80
C TYR A 11 22.77 17.45 16.11
N VAL A 12 23.60 17.04 15.16
CA VAL A 12 24.48 15.89 15.34
C VAL A 12 25.82 16.11 14.65
N ASP A 13 26.91 15.81 15.35
CA ASP A 13 28.27 15.93 14.80
C ASP A 13 28.61 14.73 13.92
N PHE A 14 28.96 14.97 12.66
CA PHE A 14 29.43 13.95 11.73
C PHE A 14 30.15 14.54 10.52
N ASP A 15 31.02 13.73 9.90
CA ASP A 15 31.81 14.09 8.71
C ASP A 15 31.42 13.29 7.46
N LEU A 16 30.28 12.55 7.49
CA LEU A 16 29.76 11.84 6.34
C LEU A 16 29.37 12.82 5.24
N THR A 17 29.60 12.45 4.00
CA THR A 17 29.07 13.17 2.83
C THR A 17 27.54 13.06 2.76
N PRO A 18 26.85 13.91 1.98
CA PRO A 18 25.40 13.78 1.80
C PRO A 18 24.97 12.38 1.33
N GLN A 19 25.70 11.77 0.38
CA GLN A 19 25.41 10.42 -0.10
C GLN A 19 25.61 9.36 0.99
N GLU A 20 26.72 9.40 1.72
CA GLU A 20 26.94 8.47 2.84
C GLU A 20 25.89 8.63 3.93
N THR A 21 25.44 9.86 4.18
CA THR A 21 24.35 10.13 5.15
C THR A 21 23.04 9.49 4.68
N ALA A 22 22.69 9.62 3.41
CA ALA A 22 21.53 8.99 2.82
C ALA A 22 21.59 7.46 2.92
N ASP A 23 22.74 6.86 2.61
CA ASP A 23 22.96 5.41 2.71
C ASP A 23 22.84 4.92 4.16
N VAL A 24 23.36 5.67 5.11
CA VAL A 24 23.25 5.37 6.55
C VAL A 24 21.81 5.45 7.03
N LEU A 25 21.09 6.50 6.69
CA LEU A 25 19.67 6.68 7.07
C LEU A 25 18.82 5.50 6.55
N THR A 26 19.00 5.15 5.28
CA THR A 26 18.33 3.97 4.69
C THR A 26 18.72 2.69 5.44
N SER A 27 19.99 2.51 5.78
CA SER A 27 20.45 1.31 6.49
C SER A 27 19.90 1.16 7.89
N CYS A 28 19.53 2.25 8.55
CA CYS A 28 18.93 2.24 9.89
C CYS A 28 17.40 2.36 9.90
N GLY A 29 16.75 2.21 8.72
CA GLY A 29 15.30 2.10 8.59
C GLY A 29 14.58 3.41 8.28
N LEU A 30 15.30 4.45 7.84
CA LEU A 30 14.76 5.70 7.30
C LEU A 30 15.07 5.73 5.79
N GLU A 31 14.21 5.11 4.98
CA GLU A 31 14.43 4.95 3.54
C GLU A 31 14.52 6.30 2.84
N VAL A 32 15.60 6.53 2.12
CA VAL A 32 15.83 7.74 1.35
C VAL A 32 15.37 7.53 -0.08
N ASP A 33 14.36 8.29 -0.50
CA ASP A 33 13.78 8.25 -1.84
C ASP A 33 14.63 9.05 -2.83
N SER A 34 15.07 10.24 -2.42
CA SER A 34 15.87 11.13 -3.26
C SER A 34 16.90 11.91 -2.48
N LEU A 35 17.98 12.31 -3.16
CA LEU A 35 19.02 13.18 -2.65
C LEU A 35 19.33 14.26 -3.71
N GLU A 36 18.99 15.49 -3.42
CA GLU A 36 19.11 16.60 -4.37
C GLU A 36 19.94 17.76 -3.81
N GLU A 37 20.80 18.35 -4.63
CA GLU A 37 21.48 19.60 -4.29
C GLU A 37 20.54 20.77 -4.60
N VAL A 38 20.09 21.45 -3.57
CA VAL A 38 19.24 22.63 -3.67
C VAL A 38 20.09 23.90 -3.49
N GLN A 39 19.92 24.82 -4.41
CA GLN A 39 20.57 26.11 -4.38
C GLN A 39 19.53 27.18 -4.04
N THR A 40 19.92 28.15 -3.19
CA THR A 40 19.00 29.25 -2.79
C THR A 40 18.52 30.08 -3.97
N ILE A 41 19.29 30.14 -5.05
CA ILE A 41 18.91 30.72 -6.32
C ILE A 41 18.89 29.63 -7.40
N LYS A 42 17.77 29.48 -8.10
CA LYS A 42 17.60 28.47 -9.17
C LYS A 42 18.71 28.58 -10.23
N GLY A 43 19.41 27.49 -10.48
CA GLY A 43 20.56 27.44 -11.39
C GLY A 43 21.91 27.85 -10.78
N GLY A 44 21.95 28.29 -9.52
CA GLY A 44 23.15 28.54 -8.75
C GLY A 44 24.08 29.59 -9.35
N LEU A 45 23.52 30.52 -10.09
CA LEU A 45 24.27 31.58 -10.80
C LEU A 45 25.40 31.02 -11.69
N LYS A 46 25.29 29.81 -12.20
CA LYS A 46 26.29 29.17 -13.07
C LYS A 46 26.39 29.92 -14.41
N GLY A 47 27.61 30.30 -14.78
CA GLY A 47 27.86 31.04 -16.02
C GLY A 47 27.66 32.55 -15.89
N LEU A 48 27.40 33.07 -14.69
CA LEU A 48 27.40 34.49 -14.37
C LEU A 48 28.72 34.91 -13.74
N TYR A 49 29.22 36.09 -14.10
CA TYR A 49 30.51 36.60 -13.64
C TYR A 49 30.47 38.09 -13.38
N VAL A 50 31.31 38.55 -12.46
CA VAL A 50 31.58 39.98 -12.26
C VAL A 50 32.35 40.49 -13.47
N GLY A 51 31.78 41.46 -14.20
CA GLY A 51 32.39 42.09 -15.35
C GLY A 51 32.66 43.57 -15.13
N LYS A 52 33.60 44.15 -15.87
CA LYS A 52 33.83 45.59 -15.92
C LYS A 52 33.51 46.14 -17.29
N VAL A 53 32.62 47.12 -17.38
CA VAL A 53 32.29 47.85 -18.59
C VAL A 53 33.44 48.77 -18.93
N LEU A 54 34.20 48.45 -20.00
CA LEU A 54 35.33 49.26 -20.45
C LEU A 54 34.84 50.44 -21.29
N THR A 55 33.94 50.21 -22.22
CA THR A 55 33.36 51.25 -23.09
C THR A 55 31.83 51.13 -23.11
N CYS A 56 31.15 52.25 -23.32
CA CYS A 56 29.70 52.32 -23.47
C CYS A 56 29.36 53.39 -24.49
N GLU A 57 28.84 52.98 -25.62
CA GLU A 57 28.52 53.88 -26.75
C GLU A 57 27.06 53.65 -27.17
N MET A 58 26.37 54.74 -27.65
CA MET A 58 25.01 54.61 -28.17
C MET A 58 24.98 53.74 -29.42
N HIS A 59 23.98 52.90 -29.50
CA HIS A 59 23.79 52.00 -30.62
C HIS A 59 23.37 52.79 -31.86
N PRO A 60 24.02 52.65 -33.06
CA PRO A 60 23.80 53.50 -34.23
C PRO A 60 22.37 53.43 -34.79
N ASN A 61 21.64 52.34 -34.51
CA ASN A 61 20.29 52.13 -35.03
C ASN A 61 19.25 52.03 -33.90
N SER A 62 19.52 52.62 -32.71
CA SER A 62 18.60 52.57 -31.54
C SER A 62 18.81 53.82 -30.70
N ASP A 63 17.71 54.28 -30.08
CA ASP A 63 17.65 55.43 -29.19
C ASP A 63 17.77 55.05 -27.69
N HIS A 64 17.77 53.74 -27.37
CA HIS A 64 17.82 53.22 -26.02
C HIS A 64 18.84 52.07 -25.81
N LEU A 65 19.41 51.51 -26.88
CA LEU A 65 20.41 50.46 -26.78
C LEU A 65 21.84 51.07 -26.70
N HIS A 66 22.69 50.44 -25.93
CA HIS A 66 24.10 50.75 -25.79
C HIS A 66 24.93 49.56 -26.23
N ILE A 67 26.02 49.84 -26.99
CA ILE A 67 27.03 48.86 -27.30
C ILE A 67 28.11 48.99 -26.23
N THR A 68 28.34 47.93 -25.46
CA THR A 68 29.34 47.90 -24.40
C THR A 68 30.45 46.91 -24.73
N THR A 69 31.65 47.22 -24.27
CA THR A 69 32.75 46.28 -24.23
C THR A 69 33.00 45.94 -22.77
N VAL A 70 32.85 44.65 -22.40
CA VAL A 70 32.92 44.21 -21.00
C VAL A 70 34.09 43.25 -20.82
N ASP A 71 34.91 43.52 -19.85
CA ASP A 71 35.98 42.62 -19.41
C ASP A 71 35.44 41.66 -18.33
N LEU A 72 35.55 40.35 -18.58
CA LEU A 72 35.16 39.30 -17.67
C LEU A 72 36.38 38.64 -17.00
N GLY A 73 37.60 39.18 -17.15
CA GLY A 73 38.79 38.58 -16.59
C GLY A 73 39.22 37.28 -17.28
N LYS A 74 38.65 36.94 -18.43
CA LYS A 74 38.84 35.65 -19.15
C LYS A 74 39.64 35.79 -20.44
N GLY A 75 40.29 36.92 -20.68
CA GLY A 75 41.08 37.17 -21.87
C GLY A 75 40.56 38.39 -22.66
N GLU A 76 40.11 38.23 -23.92
CA GLU A 76 39.59 39.37 -24.71
C GLU A 76 38.26 39.85 -24.18
N PRO A 77 38.07 41.20 -24.04
CA PRO A 77 36.79 41.79 -23.64
C PRO A 77 35.66 41.44 -24.63
N GLN A 78 34.48 41.23 -24.12
CA GLN A 78 33.30 40.82 -24.90
C GLN A 78 32.44 42.02 -25.25
N GLN A 79 31.92 42.03 -26.49
CA GLN A 79 30.92 43.01 -26.91
C GLN A 79 29.53 42.57 -26.53
N ILE A 80 28.83 43.40 -25.75
CA ILE A 80 27.46 43.12 -25.26
C ILE A 80 26.59 44.32 -25.56
N VAL A 81 25.42 44.09 -26.12
CA VAL A 81 24.40 45.16 -26.36
C VAL A 81 23.46 45.16 -25.16
N CYS A 82 23.35 46.29 -24.48
CA CYS A 82 22.55 46.47 -23.28
C CYS A 82 21.45 47.50 -23.51
N GLY A 83 20.22 47.22 -23.06
CA GLY A 83 19.07 48.13 -23.15
C GLY A 83 18.78 48.91 -21.87
N ALA A 84 19.50 48.65 -20.79
CA ALA A 84 19.25 49.29 -19.52
C ALA A 84 19.68 50.77 -19.52
N PRO A 85 18.87 51.65 -18.93
CA PRO A 85 19.14 53.09 -18.91
C PRO A 85 20.31 53.51 -18.01
N ASN A 86 20.69 52.66 -17.05
CA ASN A 86 21.72 52.92 -16.08
C ASN A 86 23.12 52.39 -16.45
N VAL A 87 23.31 51.79 -17.65
CA VAL A 87 24.61 51.27 -18.07
C VAL A 87 25.59 52.41 -18.41
N ALA A 88 26.81 52.35 -17.89
CA ALA A 88 27.86 53.33 -18.16
C ALA A 88 29.25 52.71 -18.16
N ALA A 89 30.20 53.33 -18.87
CA ALA A 89 31.61 52.91 -18.82
C ALA A 89 32.20 53.08 -17.42
N GLY A 90 33.05 52.14 -17.02
CA GLY A 90 33.70 52.09 -15.72
C GLY A 90 32.97 51.26 -14.69
N GLN A 91 31.66 50.98 -14.85
CA GLN A 91 30.87 50.21 -13.89
C GLN A 91 31.31 48.74 -13.80
N LYS A 92 31.21 48.18 -12.63
CA LYS A 92 31.23 46.73 -12.41
C LYS A 92 29.80 46.18 -12.37
N VAL A 93 29.55 45.11 -13.11
CA VAL A 93 28.22 44.59 -13.39
C VAL A 93 28.22 43.06 -13.32
N ILE A 94 27.05 42.45 -13.22
CA ILE A 94 26.91 40.99 -13.40
C ILE A 94 26.59 40.67 -14.85
N VAL A 95 27.33 39.72 -15.41
CA VAL A 95 27.19 39.34 -16.83
C VAL A 95 26.92 37.84 -16.93
N ALA A 96 25.89 37.51 -17.67
CA ALA A 96 25.61 36.17 -18.14
C ALA A 96 26.41 35.88 -19.42
N ASP A 97 27.36 34.98 -19.34
CA ASP A 97 28.24 34.53 -20.43
C ASP A 97 27.46 33.61 -21.40
N LEU A 98 28.02 33.37 -22.58
CA LEU A 98 27.43 32.47 -23.56
C LEU A 98 27.24 31.06 -23.01
N GLY A 99 26.05 30.50 -23.15
CA GLY A 99 25.68 29.20 -22.61
C GLY A 99 25.11 29.25 -21.19
N CYS A 100 25.14 30.40 -20.50
CA CYS A 100 24.47 30.59 -19.24
C CYS A 100 22.93 30.35 -19.38
N VAL A 101 22.34 29.70 -18.42
CA VAL A 101 20.89 29.50 -18.32
C VAL A 101 20.33 30.41 -17.24
N LEU A 102 19.42 31.30 -17.62
CA LEU A 102 18.63 32.12 -16.70
C LEU A 102 17.23 31.51 -16.56
N TYR A 103 16.53 31.82 -15.48
CA TYR A 103 15.24 31.27 -15.14
C TYR A 103 14.19 32.39 -14.93
N ASP A 104 13.03 32.24 -15.58
CA ASP A 104 11.83 33.05 -15.32
C ASP A 104 10.74 32.08 -14.85
N GLY A 105 10.64 31.93 -13.52
CA GLY A 105 9.84 30.88 -12.92
C GLY A 105 10.31 29.48 -13.37
N ASP A 106 9.47 28.73 -14.08
CA ASP A 106 9.81 27.40 -14.59
C ASP A 106 10.41 27.42 -16.00
N LYS A 107 10.51 28.59 -16.63
CA LYS A 107 11.04 28.72 -18.00
C LYS A 107 12.53 28.94 -17.97
N GLU A 108 13.22 28.19 -18.81
CA GLU A 108 14.66 28.33 -19.02
C GLU A 108 14.93 29.24 -20.22
N PHE A 109 15.89 30.17 -20.04
CA PHE A 109 16.38 31.05 -21.09
C PHE A 109 17.89 30.92 -21.23
N VAL A 110 18.34 30.32 -22.32
CA VAL A 110 19.77 30.11 -22.59
C VAL A 110 20.36 31.31 -23.29
N ILE A 111 21.41 31.92 -22.75
CA ILE A 111 22.16 33.03 -23.35
C ILE A 111 22.93 32.49 -24.55
N LYS A 112 22.57 33.00 -25.74
CA LYS A 112 23.20 32.65 -27.02
C LYS A 112 23.74 33.89 -27.72
N LYS A 113 24.77 33.71 -28.55
CA LYS A 113 25.24 34.76 -29.44
C LYS A 113 24.07 35.29 -30.28
N SER A 114 23.79 36.58 -30.17
CA SER A 114 22.67 37.22 -30.81
C SER A 114 23.07 38.44 -31.63
N LYS A 115 22.21 38.88 -32.56
CA LYS A 115 22.38 40.15 -33.26
C LYS A 115 21.20 41.06 -32.95
N LEU A 116 21.46 42.12 -32.22
CA LEU A 116 20.48 43.12 -31.87
C LEU A 116 20.63 44.32 -32.83
N ARG A 117 19.59 44.58 -33.66
CA ARG A 117 19.56 45.61 -34.68
C ARG A 117 20.85 45.69 -35.56
N GLY A 118 21.45 44.51 -35.83
CA GLY A 118 22.64 44.38 -36.70
C GLY A 118 23.98 44.31 -35.97
N VAL A 119 24.03 44.58 -34.66
CA VAL A 119 25.24 44.48 -33.81
C VAL A 119 25.24 43.18 -33.04
N GLU A 120 26.38 42.51 -33.00
CA GLU A 120 26.57 41.24 -32.27
C GLU A 120 26.64 41.48 -30.74
N SER A 121 25.88 40.62 -29.98
CA SER A 121 25.97 40.56 -28.51
C SER A 121 26.41 39.19 -28.12
N ASN A 122 27.48 39.09 -27.31
CA ASN A 122 28.09 37.84 -26.85
C ASN A 122 27.88 37.63 -25.35
N GLY A 123 26.70 37.94 -24.83
CA GLY A 123 26.33 37.84 -23.45
C GLY A 123 25.19 38.77 -23.09
N MET A 124 24.84 38.86 -21.82
CA MET A 124 23.82 39.74 -21.28
C MET A 124 24.29 40.34 -19.94
N ILE A 125 24.15 41.64 -19.77
CA ILE A 125 24.33 42.34 -18.48
C ILE A 125 22.97 42.24 -17.77
N CYS A 126 22.94 41.75 -16.54
CA CYS A 126 21.73 41.32 -15.88
C CYS A 126 21.20 42.32 -14.84
N ALA A 127 19.87 42.35 -14.67
CA ALA A 127 19.13 42.96 -13.59
C ALA A 127 19.04 41.99 -12.38
N GLU A 128 18.57 42.45 -11.23
CA GLU A 128 18.42 41.63 -10.02
C GLU A 128 17.41 40.52 -10.18
N ASP A 129 16.26 40.81 -10.74
CA ASP A 129 15.17 39.88 -10.94
C ASP A 129 15.49 38.80 -11.99
N GLU A 130 16.31 39.15 -12.99
CA GLU A 130 16.73 38.22 -14.06
C GLU A 130 17.63 37.09 -13.56
N ILE A 131 18.33 37.33 -12.45
CA ILE A 131 19.22 36.33 -11.84
C ILE A 131 18.76 35.87 -10.46
N GLY A 132 17.63 36.42 -9.94
CA GLY A 132 17.03 36.02 -8.70
C GLY A 132 17.72 36.49 -7.42
N VAL A 133 18.62 37.51 -7.51
CA VAL A 133 19.26 38.13 -6.32
C VAL A 133 18.47 39.25 -5.70
N GLY A 134 17.39 39.72 -6.36
CA GLY A 134 16.51 40.78 -5.91
C GLY A 134 15.25 40.83 -6.75
N THR A 135 14.42 41.86 -6.56
CA THR A 135 13.13 42.03 -7.26
C THR A 135 13.11 43.21 -8.23
N SER A 136 14.20 43.98 -8.29
CA SER A 136 14.27 45.20 -9.11
C SER A 136 14.54 44.87 -10.58
N HIS A 137 13.76 45.47 -11.46
CA HIS A 137 13.94 45.48 -12.93
C HIS A 137 14.23 46.88 -13.49
N ASP A 138 14.53 47.85 -12.60
CA ASP A 138 14.71 49.24 -13.01
C ASP A 138 16.00 49.53 -13.79
N GLY A 139 16.89 48.54 -13.89
CA GLY A 139 18.16 48.56 -14.59
C GLY A 139 19.07 47.40 -14.26
N ILE A 140 20.28 47.44 -14.79
CA ILE A 140 21.30 46.44 -14.50
C ILE A 140 21.86 46.57 -13.08
N ILE A 141 22.38 45.46 -12.55
CA ILE A 141 23.10 45.45 -11.27
C ILE A 141 24.42 46.20 -11.44
N VAL A 142 24.60 47.26 -10.62
CA VAL A 142 25.89 47.99 -10.53
C VAL A 142 26.55 47.68 -9.20
N LEU A 143 27.67 46.97 -9.28
CA LEU A 143 28.45 46.53 -8.13
C LEU A 143 29.39 47.61 -7.62
N PRO A 144 29.81 47.53 -6.34
CA PRO A 144 30.87 48.36 -5.78
C PRO A 144 32.19 48.32 -6.56
N GLU A 145 32.97 49.37 -6.49
CA GLU A 145 34.24 49.47 -7.24
C GLU A 145 35.29 48.44 -6.85
N ASP A 146 35.22 47.87 -5.66
CA ASP A 146 36.12 46.80 -5.16
C ASP A 146 35.73 45.42 -5.58
N ALA A 147 34.53 45.17 -6.23
CA ALA A 147 34.13 43.87 -6.71
C ALA A 147 35.15 43.25 -7.65
N PRO A 148 35.61 41.99 -7.44
CA PRO A 148 36.69 41.37 -8.23
C PRO A 148 36.21 40.99 -9.64
N VAL A 149 36.80 41.57 -10.67
CA VAL A 149 36.49 41.26 -12.08
C VAL A 149 36.89 39.82 -12.39
N GLY A 150 35.98 39.05 -13.01
CA GLY A 150 36.19 37.65 -13.38
C GLY A 150 35.78 36.66 -12.31
N GLN A 151 35.41 37.15 -11.12
CA GLN A 151 34.84 36.25 -10.07
C GLN A 151 33.49 35.70 -10.49
N PRO A 152 33.23 34.37 -10.31
CA PRO A 152 31.89 33.82 -10.46
C PRO A 152 30.87 34.54 -9.56
N ALA A 153 29.67 34.84 -10.09
CA ALA A 153 28.64 35.52 -9.34
C ALA A 153 28.20 34.74 -8.09
N ALA A 154 28.17 33.41 -8.17
CA ALA A 154 27.88 32.54 -7.03
C ALA A 154 28.86 32.77 -5.86
N GLU A 155 30.13 32.92 -6.12
CA GLU A 155 31.15 33.22 -5.12
C GLU A 155 31.03 34.67 -4.59
N TYR A 156 30.75 35.62 -5.47
CA TYR A 156 30.57 37.02 -5.11
C TYR A 156 29.37 37.24 -4.17
N TYR A 157 28.26 36.56 -4.43
CA TYR A 157 27.06 36.59 -3.59
C TYR A 157 27.10 35.59 -2.44
N HIS A 158 28.22 34.87 -2.25
CA HIS A 158 28.36 33.83 -1.21
C HIS A 158 27.23 32.81 -1.26
N LEU A 159 26.81 32.43 -2.47
CA LEU A 159 25.71 31.52 -2.67
C LEU A 159 26.04 30.15 -2.06
N GLU A 160 25.23 29.73 -1.10
CA GLU A 160 25.40 28.44 -0.47
C GLU A 160 24.45 27.43 -1.11
N SER A 161 24.94 26.24 -1.41
CA SER A 161 24.09 25.08 -1.73
C SER A 161 23.86 24.23 -0.47
N ASP A 162 22.72 23.60 -0.40
CA ASP A 162 22.42 22.58 0.60
C ASP A 162 21.96 21.31 -0.09
N TRP A 163 22.02 20.19 0.60
CA TRP A 163 21.50 18.93 0.12
C TRP A 163 20.21 18.61 0.85
N VAL A 164 19.18 18.27 0.10
CA VAL A 164 17.89 17.80 0.62
C VAL A 164 17.83 16.30 0.50
N ILE A 165 17.60 15.67 1.62
CA ILE A 165 17.39 14.23 1.74
C ILE A 165 15.89 14.00 1.90
N GLU A 166 15.24 13.44 0.90
CA GLU A 166 13.85 13.05 0.98
C GLU A 166 13.72 11.65 1.59
N ILE A 167 13.03 11.57 2.73
CA ILE A 167 12.87 10.31 3.48
C ILE A 167 11.41 9.89 3.44
N ASP A 168 11.14 8.66 3.00
CA ASP A 168 9.83 8.02 3.17
C ASP A 168 9.70 7.45 4.58
N ILE A 169 8.91 8.15 5.41
CA ILE A 169 8.72 7.80 6.82
C ILE A 169 7.45 6.99 6.98
N THR A 170 7.61 5.74 7.40
CA THR A 170 6.50 4.85 7.71
C THR A 170 5.63 5.37 8.85
N ALA A 171 4.35 5.03 8.86
CA ALA A 171 3.37 5.59 9.79
C ALA A 171 3.68 5.32 11.28
N ASN A 172 4.45 4.28 11.59
CA ASN A 172 4.88 3.94 12.94
C ASN A 172 6.06 4.79 13.42
N ARG A 173 6.83 5.41 12.51
CA ARG A 173 8.02 6.19 12.83
C ARG A 173 7.75 7.70 12.93
N SER A 174 6.63 8.09 13.57
CA SER A 174 6.29 9.51 13.79
C SER A 174 7.35 10.30 14.55
N ASP A 175 8.18 9.64 15.33
CA ASP A 175 9.34 10.19 16.01
C ASP A 175 10.40 10.79 15.06
N ALA A 176 10.46 10.32 13.81
CA ALA A 176 11.37 10.77 12.78
C ALA A 176 10.80 11.89 11.88
N LEU A 177 9.59 12.40 12.15
CA LEU A 177 8.95 13.46 11.36
C LEU A 177 9.51 14.88 11.67
N SER A 178 10.82 14.97 11.90
CA SER A 178 11.54 16.22 12.16
C SER A 178 13.05 16.03 11.98
N HIS A 179 13.79 17.13 11.82
CA HIS A 179 15.25 17.10 11.77
C HIS A 179 15.85 16.52 13.07
N TRP A 180 15.29 16.85 14.21
CA TRP A 180 15.71 16.32 15.51
C TRP A 180 15.47 14.80 15.60
N GLY A 181 14.34 14.32 15.10
CA GLY A 181 14.03 12.90 15.10
C GLY A 181 14.99 12.08 14.23
N VAL A 182 15.29 12.58 13.03
CA VAL A 182 16.29 11.96 12.12
C VAL A 182 17.69 12.01 12.73
N ALA A 183 18.05 13.14 13.38
CA ALA A 183 19.34 13.29 14.04
C ALA A 183 19.56 12.23 15.16
N ARG A 184 18.51 11.86 15.90
CA ARG A 184 18.60 10.82 16.94
C ARG A 184 18.95 9.46 16.35
N ASP A 185 18.32 9.06 15.25
CA ASP A 185 18.61 7.78 14.58
C ASP A 185 20.02 7.79 13.98
N LEU A 186 20.40 8.88 13.31
CA LEU A 186 21.75 9.04 12.78
C LEU A 186 22.81 8.96 13.89
N TYR A 187 22.58 9.65 15.01
CA TYR A 187 23.46 9.58 16.18
C TYR A 187 23.60 8.16 16.72
N ALA A 188 22.51 7.42 16.87
CA ALA A 188 22.55 6.04 17.37
C ALA A 188 23.40 5.14 16.46
N TRP A 189 23.23 5.29 15.15
CA TRP A 189 24.04 4.54 14.18
C TRP A 189 25.52 4.95 14.21
N LEU A 190 25.83 6.26 14.27
CA LEU A 190 27.21 6.77 14.34
C LEU A 190 27.90 6.26 15.60
N LYS A 191 27.23 6.36 16.76
CA LYS A 191 27.76 5.89 18.05
C LYS A 191 28.06 4.39 18.02
N ARG A 192 27.12 3.60 17.51
CA ARG A 192 27.30 2.13 17.36
C ARG A 192 28.51 1.80 16.47
N ASN A 193 28.79 2.60 15.45
CA ASN A 193 29.87 2.38 14.51
C ASN A 193 31.19 3.05 14.94
N GLY A 194 31.27 3.61 16.15
CA GLY A 194 32.51 4.13 16.75
C GLY A 194 32.93 5.51 16.27
N TYR A 195 32.02 6.27 15.64
CA TYR A 195 32.26 7.65 15.30
C TYR A 195 32.31 8.53 16.57
N ASN A 196 33.15 9.56 16.55
CA ASN A 196 33.11 10.60 17.58
C ASN A 196 31.96 11.56 17.26
N THR A 197 30.86 11.42 17.97
CA THR A 197 29.60 12.11 17.71
C THR A 197 28.94 12.55 18.99
N SER A 198 28.16 13.63 18.91
CA SER A 198 27.31 14.13 19.98
C SER A 198 26.01 14.71 19.44
N LEU A 199 24.95 14.70 20.26
CA LEU A 199 23.68 15.35 19.96
C LEU A 199 23.63 16.72 20.60
N HIS A 200 23.24 17.71 19.80
CA HIS A 200 23.07 19.09 20.24
C HIS A 200 21.62 19.50 20.12
N ARG A 201 20.98 19.72 21.25
CA ARG A 201 19.64 20.31 21.29
C ARG A 201 19.74 21.72 21.87
N PRO A 202 19.32 22.77 21.14
CA PRO A 202 19.33 24.12 21.67
C PRO A 202 18.67 24.20 23.05
N ASP A 203 19.28 24.87 23.99
CA ASP A 203 18.71 25.01 25.32
C ASP A 203 17.58 26.08 25.34
N CYS A 204 16.84 26.16 26.43
CA CYS A 204 15.76 27.12 26.62
C CYS A 204 16.11 28.17 27.70
N SER A 205 17.40 28.36 27.99
CA SER A 205 17.85 29.27 29.07
C SER A 205 17.48 30.73 28.83
N GLU A 206 17.32 31.13 27.57
CA GLU A 206 16.88 32.50 27.21
C GLU A 206 15.37 32.74 27.42
N PHE A 207 14.59 31.67 27.68
CA PHE A 207 13.19 31.85 27.98
C PHE A 207 13.00 32.54 29.34
N THR A 208 12.44 33.72 29.31
CA THR A 208 12.11 34.50 30.51
C THR A 208 10.75 35.16 30.35
N VAL A 209 9.98 35.22 31.43
CA VAL A 209 8.72 35.98 31.47
C VAL A 209 9.06 37.43 31.71
N ASP A 210 8.72 38.30 30.77
CA ASP A 210 9.05 39.73 30.85
C ASP A 210 8.00 40.51 31.63
N ASN A 211 6.75 40.11 31.62
CA ASN A 211 5.63 40.71 32.35
C ASN A 211 4.44 39.70 32.44
N THR A 212 3.34 40.12 33.08
CA THR A 212 2.13 39.33 33.26
C THR A 212 0.87 40.08 32.77
N ASN A 213 1.00 40.86 31.71
CA ASN A 213 -0.03 41.78 31.26
C ASN A 213 -1.13 41.13 30.45
N LEU A 214 -0.89 39.94 29.91
CA LEU A 214 -1.86 39.20 29.06
C LEU A 214 -2.01 37.73 29.50
N PRO A 215 -2.62 37.52 30.68
CA PRO A 215 -2.88 36.15 31.14
C PRO A 215 -4.00 35.51 30.31
N ILE A 216 -3.76 34.30 29.83
CA ILE A 216 -4.73 33.46 29.11
C ILE A 216 -5.03 32.23 29.97
N ASP A 217 -6.31 31.98 30.24
CA ASP A 217 -6.73 30.76 30.92
C ASP A 217 -7.03 29.63 29.91
N VAL A 218 -6.85 28.39 30.35
CA VAL A 218 -7.05 27.20 29.50
C VAL A 218 -7.94 26.21 30.21
N GLU A 219 -8.98 25.76 29.52
CA GLU A 219 -9.85 24.66 29.94
C GLU A 219 -9.94 23.58 28.88
N ILE A 220 -9.73 22.31 29.27
CA ILE A 220 -9.91 21.16 28.42
C ILE A 220 -11.20 20.46 28.85
N GLU A 221 -12.28 20.60 28.09
CA GLU A 221 -13.56 19.94 28.34
C GLU A 221 -13.50 18.44 27.87
N ASN A 222 -12.82 18.15 26.77
CA ASN A 222 -12.67 16.80 26.25
C ASN A 222 -11.23 16.30 26.47
N THR A 223 -10.99 15.69 27.64
CA THR A 223 -9.66 15.16 28.03
C THR A 223 -9.28 13.85 27.32
N GLU A 224 -10.21 13.20 26.65
CA GLU A 224 -9.91 12.04 25.78
C GLU A 224 -9.26 12.50 24.49
N ALA A 225 -9.83 13.50 23.83
CA ALA A 225 -9.36 14.02 22.54
C ALA A 225 -8.15 14.94 22.69
N CYS A 226 -8.05 15.73 23.77
CA CYS A 226 -6.90 16.56 24.09
C CYS A 226 -6.30 16.12 25.43
N LYS A 227 -5.12 15.50 25.37
CA LYS A 227 -4.43 15.00 26.59
C LYS A 227 -3.60 16.07 27.28
N ARG A 228 -3.05 17.02 26.52
CA ARG A 228 -2.22 18.12 27.03
C ARG A 228 -2.38 19.34 26.15
N TYR A 229 -2.50 20.49 26.77
CA TYR A 229 -2.54 21.78 26.09
C TYR A 229 -1.71 22.79 26.83
N ALA A 230 -0.76 23.40 26.13
CA ALA A 230 0.07 24.46 26.70
C ALA A 230 0.01 25.72 25.81
N CYS A 231 0.04 26.87 26.43
CA CYS A 231 0.13 28.16 25.72
C CYS A 231 0.93 29.19 26.48
N VAL A 232 1.36 30.20 25.73
CA VAL A 232 2.02 31.40 26.27
C VAL A 232 1.63 32.61 25.43
N SER A 233 1.39 33.74 26.06
CA SER A 233 1.12 35.00 25.38
C SER A 233 2.39 35.84 25.22
N ILE A 234 2.49 36.53 24.08
CA ILE A 234 3.58 37.42 23.75
C ILE A 234 2.97 38.73 23.26
N THR A 235 3.39 39.87 23.84
CA THR A 235 2.87 41.18 23.48
C THR A 235 3.92 42.06 22.81
N GLY A 236 3.46 43.00 21.97
CA GLY A 236 4.35 43.94 21.28
C GLY A 236 5.16 43.31 20.16
N CYS A 237 4.62 42.27 19.52
CA CYS A 237 5.21 41.71 18.33
C CYS A 237 5.02 42.60 17.10
N GLU A 238 6.02 42.64 16.26
CA GLU A 238 5.97 43.23 14.92
C GLU A 238 5.96 42.11 13.89
N VAL A 239 4.82 41.92 13.21
CA VAL A 239 4.70 40.98 12.10
C VAL A 239 5.37 41.59 10.88
N LYS A 240 6.36 40.90 10.35
CA LYS A 240 7.15 41.33 9.21
C LYS A 240 7.75 40.13 8.47
N GLU A 241 8.43 40.37 7.38
CA GLU A 241 9.18 39.35 6.68
C GLU A 241 10.23 38.69 7.57
N SER A 242 10.37 37.39 7.46
CA SER A 242 11.34 36.57 8.19
C SER A 242 12.77 36.94 7.80
N PRO A 243 13.74 36.85 8.72
CA PRO A 243 15.14 37.01 8.35
C PRO A 243 15.57 35.90 7.38
N GLU A 244 16.55 36.21 6.54
CA GLU A 244 17.02 35.37 5.43
C GLU A 244 17.34 33.93 5.86
N TRP A 245 18.09 33.76 6.96
CA TRP A 245 18.42 32.42 7.47
C TRP A 245 17.19 31.54 7.77
N LEU A 246 16.08 32.11 8.22
CA LEU A 246 14.85 31.39 8.51
C LEU A 246 14.10 31.06 7.22
N GLN A 247 14.04 32.03 6.31
CA GLN A 247 13.48 31.81 4.98
C GLN A 247 14.21 30.70 4.22
N ASP A 248 15.54 30.73 4.23
CA ASP A 248 16.36 29.75 3.50
C ASP A 248 16.17 28.34 4.05
N LYS A 249 16.16 28.17 5.37
CA LYS A 249 15.87 26.86 5.97
C LYS A 249 14.50 26.30 5.56
N LEU A 250 13.48 27.15 5.49
CA LEU A 250 12.15 26.72 5.07
C LEU A 250 12.08 26.45 3.57
N LYS A 251 12.66 27.33 2.74
CA LYS A 251 12.69 27.19 1.28
C LYS A 251 13.40 25.92 0.84
N VAL A 252 14.52 25.58 1.48
CA VAL A 252 15.32 24.38 1.16
C VAL A 252 14.48 23.12 1.33
N ILE A 253 13.61 23.06 2.33
CA ILE A 253 12.70 21.92 2.56
C ILE A 253 11.31 22.13 1.93
N GLY A 254 11.21 22.93 0.87
CA GLY A 254 9.98 23.10 0.08
C GLY A 254 8.89 23.98 0.73
N LEU A 255 9.11 24.58 1.88
CA LEU A 255 8.12 25.44 2.54
C LEU A 255 8.25 26.89 2.08
N ARG A 256 7.09 27.50 1.76
CA ARG A 256 7.04 28.91 1.40
C ARG A 256 7.00 29.80 2.65
N PRO A 257 7.95 30.70 2.85
CA PRO A 257 7.89 31.70 3.90
C PRO A 257 6.66 32.61 3.76
N ILE A 258 6.07 33.00 4.89
CA ILE A 258 4.87 33.85 4.96
C ILE A 258 5.18 35.13 5.75
N ASN A 259 5.47 35.01 7.03
CA ASN A 259 5.92 36.08 7.91
C ASN A 259 6.66 35.47 9.12
N ASN A 260 7.37 36.31 9.86
CA ASN A 260 8.22 35.88 10.96
C ASN A 260 7.50 35.02 12.02
N ILE A 261 6.22 35.25 12.30
CA ILE A 261 5.47 34.49 13.33
C ILE A 261 5.07 33.11 12.80
N VAL A 262 4.49 33.07 11.61
CA VAL A 262 4.08 31.79 11.00
C VAL A 262 5.28 30.92 10.67
N ASP A 263 6.35 31.53 10.19
CA ASP A 263 7.59 30.83 9.81
C ASP A 263 8.29 30.25 11.06
N ILE A 264 8.21 30.93 12.22
CA ILE A 264 8.68 30.35 13.48
C ILE A 264 7.90 29.08 13.84
N THR A 265 6.59 29.07 13.69
CA THR A 265 5.79 27.85 14.00
C THR A 265 6.11 26.72 13.04
N ASN A 266 6.30 27.00 11.75
CA ASN A 266 6.73 26.03 10.74
C ASN A 266 8.16 25.51 11.03
N TYR A 267 9.07 26.41 11.37
CA TYR A 267 10.44 26.04 11.75
C TYR A 267 10.45 25.09 12.94
N VAL A 268 9.72 25.39 14.02
CA VAL A 268 9.65 24.54 15.21
C VAL A 268 9.04 23.18 14.91
N MET A 269 8.02 23.13 14.05
CA MET A 269 7.43 21.87 13.61
C MET A 269 8.43 21.01 12.83
N MET A 270 9.17 21.58 11.88
CA MET A 270 10.16 20.88 11.08
C MET A 270 11.44 20.54 11.85
N ALA A 271 11.77 21.38 12.83
CA ALA A 271 12.90 21.15 13.72
C ALA A 271 12.67 20.02 14.70
N TYR A 272 11.54 20.01 15.40
CA TYR A 272 11.30 19.19 16.59
C TYR A 272 10.09 18.26 16.50
N GLY A 273 9.32 18.31 15.41
CA GLY A 273 8.14 17.45 15.20
C GLY A 273 6.90 17.89 15.98
N GLN A 274 6.90 19.08 16.55
CA GLN A 274 5.76 19.63 17.30
C GLN A 274 5.02 20.64 16.44
N PRO A 275 3.83 20.31 15.90
CA PRO A 275 2.99 21.32 15.27
C PRO A 275 2.52 22.36 16.27
N MET A 276 2.56 23.61 15.85
CA MET A 276 2.16 24.75 16.68
C MET A 276 1.15 25.61 15.93
N HIS A 277 0.32 26.32 16.68
CA HIS A 277 -0.52 27.35 16.13
C HIS A 277 -0.29 28.68 16.86
N CYS A 278 -0.51 29.78 16.16
CA CYS A 278 -0.39 31.10 16.70
C CYS A 278 -1.70 31.87 16.47
N PHE A 279 -2.36 32.26 17.56
CA PHE A 279 -3.57 33.07 17.52
C PHE A 279 -3.24 34.54 17.69
N ASP A 280 -3.99 35.42 17.01
CA ASP A 280 -4.07 36.82 17.39
C ASP A 280 -4.75 36.91 18.77
N ALA A 281 -4.03 37.47 19.77
CA ALA A 281 -4.51 37.49 21.13
C ALA A 281 -5.79 38.32 21.30
N ASP A 282 -6.00 39.35 20.47
CA ASP A 282 -7.19 40.18 20.50
C ASP A 282 -8.46 39.43 20.07
N MET A 283 -8.28 38.28 19.31
CA MET A 283 -9.35 37.38 18.92
C MET A 283 -9.65 36.31 19.98
N VAL A 284 -8.80 36.15 20.99
CA VAL A 284 -9.04 35.25 22.13
C VAL A 284 -9.98 35.93 23.14
N LYS A 285 -11.29 35.97 22.76
CA LYS A 285 -12.32 36.60 23.59
C LYS A 285 -12.38 36.01 24.99
N GLY A 286 -12.47 36.89 26.00
CA GLY A 286 -12.51 36.51 27.41
C GLY A 286 -11.14 36.07 27.97
N ASN A 287 -10.06 36.24 27.24
CA ASN A 287 -8.71 35.76 27.59
C ASN A 287 -8.72 34.31 28.04
N LYS A 288 -9.51 33.49 27.34
CA LYS A 288 -9.74 32.09 27.67
C LYS A 288 -9.71 31.21 26.41
N ILE A 289 -9.02 30.08 26.48
CA ILE A 289 -9.04 29.04 25.51
C ILE A 289 -9.80 27.85 26.07
N VAL A 290 -10.78 27.33 25.31
CA VAL A 290 -11.57 26.15 25.66
C VAL A 290 -11.40 25.09 24.55
N VAL A 291 -10.87 23.93 24.92
CA VAL A 291 -10.69 22.81 23.99
C VAL A 291 -11.84 21.84 24.16
N ARG A 292 -12.74 21.81 23.16
CA ARG A 292 -13.98 21.03 23.22
C ARG A 292 -14.43 20.55 21.85
N THR A 293 -15.37 19.62 21.83
CA THR A 293 -16.11 19.24 20.60
C THR A 293 -17.26 20.21 20.34
N GLN A 294 -17.79 20.20 19.11
CA GLN A 294 -18.86 21.12 18.71
C GLN A 294 -20.19 20.38 18.58
N PRO A 295 -21.33 21.06 18.79
CA PRO A 295 -22.63 20.52 18.42
C PRO A 295 -22.70 20.19 16.94
N GLU A 296 -23.42 19.12 16.59
CA GLU A 296 -23.60 18.71 15.19
C GLU A 296 -24.24 19.85 14.37
N GLY A 297 -23.65 20.13 13.20
CA GLY A 297 -24.12 21.19 12.32
C GLY A 297 -23.46 22.55 12.53
N THR A 298 -22.49 22.67 13.44
CA THR A 298 -21.76 23.94 13.67
C THR A 298 -20.99 24.35 12.42
N LYS A 299 -21.23 25.56 11.91
CA LYS A 299 -20.51 26.11 10.76
C LYS A 299 -19.19 26.72 11.17
N PHE A 300 -18.17 26.43 10.38
CA PHE A 300 -16.81 26.89 10.62
C PHE A 300 -16.13 27.20 9.27
N VAL A 301 -15.46 28.36 9.18
CA VAL A 301 -14.74 28.78 7.98
C VAL A 301 -13.24 28.70 8.26
N THR A 302 -12.53 27.94 7.47
CA THR A 302 -11.08 27.75 7.56
C THR A 302 -10.29 28.92 6.95
N LEU A 303 -8.97 28.99 7.20
CA LEU A 303 -8.08 30.05 6.71
C LEU A 303 -8.08 30.20 5.18
N ASP A 304 -8.32 29.12 4.45
CA ASP A 304 -8.46 29.10 2.97
C ASP A 304 -9.83 29.63 2.50
N GLY A 305 -10.75 29.89 3.41
CA GLY A 305 -12.07 30.42 3.14
C GLY A 305 -13.15 29.39 2.86
N GLU A 306 -12.85 28.10 2.97
CA GLU A 306 -13.81 27.02 2.80
C GLU A 306 -14.69 26.84 4.04
N GLU A 307 -15.98 26.55 3.83
CA GLU A 307 -16.93 26.30 4.92
C GLU A 307 -17.06 24.82 5.22
N HIS A 308 -16.78 24.45 6.46
CA HIS A 308 -16.94 23.10 6.99
C HIS A 308 -18.12 23.02 7.98
N THR A 309 -18.68 21.82 8.11
CA THR A 309 -19.73 21.55 9.09
C THR A 309 -19.15 20.62 10.15
N LEU A 310 -18.95 21.16 11.35
CA LEU A 310 -18.41 20.43 12.50
C LEU A 310 -19.49 19.64 13.24
N GLY A 311 -19.07 18.67 14.01
CA GLY A 311 -19.95 17.82 14.81
C GLY A 311 -19.31 17.30 16.11
N GLU A 312 -20.00 16.37 16.77
CA GLU A 312 -19.61 15.84 18.10
C GLU A 312 -18.25 15.14 18.13
N HIS A 313 -17.71 14.80 16.97
CA HIS A 313 -16.41 14.14 16.84
C HIS A 313 -15.30 15.08 16.34
N ASP A 314 -15.59 16.35 16.17
CA ASP A 314 -14.62 17.35 15.74
C ASP A 314 -14.16 18.18 16.95
N LEU A 315 -12.89 17.97 17.32
CA LEU A 315 -12.28 18.76 18.39
C LEU A 315 -11.96 20.15 17.86
N SER A 316 -12.34 21.16 18.62
CA SER A 316 -12.07 22.56 18.29
C SER A 316 -11.39 23.28 19.43
N ILE A 317 -10.53 24.20 19.08
CA ILE A 317 -9.96 25.19 20.00
C ILE A 317 -10.85 26.40 19.88
N CYS A 318 -11.45 26.80 21.00
CA CYS A 318 -12.42 27.88 21.08
C CYS A 318 -11.89 29.01 21.96
N ASN A 319 -12.33 30.24 21.72
CA ASN A 319 -12.34 31.27 22.74
C ASN A 319 -13.56 31.11 23.66
N ALA A 320 -13.90 32.06 24.48
CA ALA A 320 -15.05 31.99 25.38
C ALA A 320 -16.41 31.92 24.64
N GLU A 321 -16.47 32.27 23.36
CA GLU A 321 -17.71 32.44 22.60
C GLU A 321 -17.83 31.46 21.42
N GLU A 322 -16.76 31.26 20.64
CA GLU A 322 -16.80 30.60 19.33
C GLU A 322 -15.55 29.76 19.03
N PRO A 323 -15.62 28.79 18.10
CA PRO A 323 -14.46 28.03 17.65
C PRO A 323 -13.50 28.88 16.81
N MET A 324 -12.21 28.74 17.08
CA MET A 324 -11.13 29.46 16.42
C MET A 324 -10.30 28.55 15.49
N CYS A 325 -10.26 27.25 15.77
CA CYS A 325 -9.43 26.30 15.03
C CYS A 325 -10.04 24.90 15.11
N ILE A 326 -9.96 24.11 14.03
CA ILE A 326 -10.15 22.66 14.10
C ILE A 326 -8.84 22.09 14.65
N ALA A 327 -8.89 21.62 15.89
CA ALA A 327 -7.71 21.27 16.67
C ALA A 327 -6.75 20.32 15.93
N GLY A 328 -5.51 20.75 15.75
CA GLY A 328 -4.46 19.96 15.11
C GLY A 328 -4.64 19.70 13.60
N ILE A 329 -5.62 20.35 12.96
CA ILE A 329 -5.93 20.15 11.55
C ILE A 329 -5.82 21.47 10.78
N PHE A 330 -6.67 22.46 11.07
CA PHE A 330 -6.68 23.69 10.28
C PHE A 330 -7.16 24.89 11.10
N GLY A 331 -6.47 26.03 10.96
CA GLY A 331 -6.85 27.29 11.59
C GLY A 331 -8.13 27.91 11.01
N GLY A 332 -8.83 28.71 11.80
CA GLY A 332 -10.02 29.45 11.38
C GLY A 332 -9.70 30.82 10.81
N LYS A 333 -10.54 31.24 9.85
CA LYS A 333 -10.47 32.57 9.29
C LYS A 333 -10.86 33.61 10.37
N GLY A 334 -9.98 34.50 10.71
CA GLY A 334 -10.23 35.55 11.69
C GLY A 334 -9.54 35.37 13.03
N SER A 335 -8.93 34.24 13.31
CA SER A 335 -8.14 34.01 14.54
C SER A 335 -6.64 33.83 14.29
N GLY A 336 -6.22 33.84 13.03
CA GLY A 336 -4.81 33.77 12.63
C GLY A 336 -4.07 35.11 12.81
N THR A 337 -2.78 35.08 12.58
CA THR A 337 -1.88 36.26 12.61
C THR A 337 -1.90 37.00 11.28
N TYR A 338 -2.06 38.30 11.34
CA TYR A 338 -2.05 39.27 10.24
C TYR A 338 -0.98 40.32 10.43
N ASP A 339 -0.68 41.10 9.40
CA ASP A 339 0.33 42.19 9.47
C ASP A 339 0.03 43.24 10.58
N THR A 340 -1.22 43.34 11.00
CA THR A 340 -1.67 44.25 12.07
C THR A 340 -1.61 43.65 13.48
N THR A 341 -1.34 42.35 13.58
CA THR A 341 -1.29 41.64 14.87
C THR A 341 -0.09 42.10 15.70
N THR A 342 -0.33 42.51 16.94
CA THR A 342 0.72 42.95 17.85
C THR A 342 0.86 42.09 19.10
N ASN A 343 -0.17 41.31 19.40
CA ASN A 343 -0.17 40.40 20.54
C ASN A 343 -0.56 39.02 20.06
N VAL A 344 0.17 37.99 20.47
CA VAL A 344 -0.04 36.63 20.00
C VAL A 344 -0.14 35.65 21.17
N VAL A 345 -0.88 34.58 20.95
CA VAL A 345 -0.90 33.40 21.82
C VAL A 345 -0.35 32.20 21.04
N LEU A 346 0.80 31.74 21.48
CA LEU A 346 1.40 30.50 20.94
C LEU A 346 0.78 29.29 21.61
N GLU A 347 0.40 28.31 20.82
CA GLU A 347 -0.14 27.03 21.22
C GLU A 347 0.86 25.90 20.96
N SER A 348 0.96 24.98 21.92
CA SER A 348 1.62 23.70 21.74
C SER A 348 0.82 22.63 22.51
N ALA A 349 0.28 21.63 21.79
CA ALA A 349 -0.66 20.68 22.38
C ALA A 349 -0.39 19.24 21.97
N TYR A 350 -0.97 18.29 22.71
CA TYR A 350 -1.06 16.88 22.33
C TYR A 350 -2.51 16.48 22.13
N PHE A 351 -2.87 16.21 20.90
CA PHE A 351 -4.20 15.69 20.52
C PHE A 351 -4.14 14.19 20.28
N HIS A 352 -5.22 13.49 20.63
CA HIS A 352 -5.27 12.04 20.46
C HIS A 352 -5.28 11.67 18.97
N PRO A 353 -4.36 10.83 18.48
CA PRO A 353 -4.18 10.53 17.05
C PRO A 353 -5.45 10.10 16.32
N THR A 354 -6.25 9.22 16.93
CA THR A 354 -7.48 8.70 16.32
C THR A 354 -8.52 9.80 16.08
N TRP A 355 -8.63 10.78 17.00
CA TRP A 355 -9.55 11.90 16.86
C TRP A 355 -9.16 12.78 15.68
N ILE A 356 -7.88 13.15 15.60
CA ILE A 356 -7.37 13.96 14.49
C ILE A 356 -7.55 13.24 13.16
N ARG A 357 -7.18 11.96 13.07
CA ARG A 357 -7.33 11.17 11.84
C ARG A 357 -8.77 11.08 11.36
N LYS A 358 -9.73 10.84 12.26
CA LYS A 358 -11.15 10.74 11.91
C LYS A 358 -11.69 12.09 11.42
N SER A 359 -11.34 13.17 12.10
CA SER A 359 -11.78 14.52 11.76
C SER A 359 -11.15 15.00 10.44
N ALA A 360 -9.85 14.84 10.26
CA ALA A 360 -9.13 15.18 9.03
C ALA A 360 -9.75 14.46 7.81
N ARG A 361 -10.02 13.16 7.92
CA ARG A 361 -10.67 12.39 6.85
C ARG A 361 -12.09 12.82 6.57
N ARG A 362 -12.87 13.15 7.61
CA ARG A 362 -14.26 13.62 7.45
C ARG A 362 -14.32 14.89 6.63
N HIS A 363 -13.41 15.83 6.90
CA HIS A 363 -13.37 17.12 6.23
C HIS A 363 -12.51 17.12 4.96
N GLY A 364 -11.83 16.02 4.63
CA GLY A 364 -10.93 15.94 3.47
C GLY A 364 -9.69 16.84 3.59
N LEU A 365 -9.30 17.19 4.83
CA LEU A 365 -8.17 18.07 5.13
C LEU A 365 -6.92 17.25 5.46
N SER A 366 -5.81 17.58 4.79
CA SER A 366 -4.50 17.00 5.07
C SER A 366 -3.47 18.11 5.14
N THR A 367 -2.85 18.28 6.32
CA THR A 367 -1.83 19.29 6.57
C THR A 367 -0.62 18.65 7.24
N ASP A 368 0.53 19.33 7.21
CA ASP A 368 1.72 18.90 7.94
C ASP A 368 1.48 18.70 9.43
N ALA A 369 0.61 19.50 10.01
CA ALA A 369 0.20 19.38 11.41
C ALA A 369 -0.65 18.13 11.63
N SER A 370 -1.72 17.92 10.84
CA SER A 370 -2.60 16.76 10.97
C SER A 370 -1.85 15.46 10.70
N TYR A 371 -0.92 15.46 9.75
CA TYR A 371 -0.07 14.32 9.42
C TYR A 371 0.78 13.84 10.60
N ARG A 372 1.29 14.78 11.42
CA ARG A 372 2.06 14.49 12.64
C ARG A 372 1.15 14.07 13.78
N PHE A 373 0.09 14.82 14.07
CA PHE A 373 -0.83 14.51 15.16
C PHE A 373 -1.53 13.15 14.98
N GLU A 374 -1.96 12.80 13.77
CA GLU A 374 -2.67 11.53 13.52
C GLU A 374 -1.78 10.29 13.69
N ARG A 375 -0.45 10.47 13.71
CA ARG A 375 0.54 9.41 13.94
C ARG A 375 1.05 9.39 15.38
N GLY A 376 0.84 10.47 16.11
CA GLY A 376 1.35 10.70 17.47
C GLY A 376 2.62 11.53 17.48
N ILE A 377 2.69 12.44 18.43
CA ILE A 377 3.84 13.33 18.67
C ILE A 377 4.40 13.10 20.07
N ASP A 378 5.51 13.75 20.40
CA ASP A 378 6.09 13.67 21.73
C ASP A 378 5.26 14.45 22.78
N PRO A 379 4.56 13.78 23.71
CA PRO A 379 3.79 14.48 24.74
C PRO A 379 4.67 15.26 25.71
N ASN A 380 5.96 14.95 25.81
CA ASN A 380 6.91 15.59 26.72
C ASN A 380 7.71 16.72 26.04
N GLY A 381 7.73 16.75 24.69
CA GLY A 381 8.38 17.79 23.90
C GLY A 381 7.63 19.14 23.83
N ILE A 382 6.36 19.18 24.22
CA ILE A 382 5.44 20.30 24.07
C ILE A 382 5.99 21.60 24.68
N ILE A 383 6.44 21.55 25.93
CA ILE A 383 6.96 22.74 26.66
C ILE A 383 8.29 23.20 26.06
N TYR A 384 9.12 22.28 25.62
CA TYR A 384 10.38 22.60 24.95
C TYR A 384 10.11 23.37 23.65
N ALA A 385 9.25 22.86 22.79
CA ALA A 385 8.88 23.50 21.54
C ALA A 385 8.26 24.89 21.76
N LEU A 386 7.36 25.01 22.75
CA LEU A 386 6.73 26.28 23.10
C LEU A 386 7.75 27.34 23.56
N LYS A 387 8.74 26.95 24.37
CA LYS A 387 9.81 27.84 24.79
C LYS A 387 10.71 28.28 23.65
N GLN A 388 11.07 27.34 22.73
CA GLN A 388 11.86 27.68 21.55
C GLN A 388 11.13 28.70 20.65
N ALA A 389 9.84 28.45 20.37
CA ALA A 389 9.03 29.38 19.61
C ALA A 389 8.94 30.77 20.27
N ALA A 390 8.75 30.83 21.60
CA ALA A 390 8.68 32.07 22.33
C ALA A 390 10.02 32.85 22.30
N ILE A 391 11.16 32.16 22.43
CA ILE A 391 12.49 32.76 22.29
C ILE A 391 12.66 33.36 20.90
N LEU A 392 12.30 32.61 19.84
CA LEU A 392 12.37 33.12 18.48
C LEU A 392 11.42 34.31 18.24
N CYS A 393 10.20 34.29 18.75
CA CYS A 393 9.31 35.45 18.69
C CYS A 393 9.89 36.70 19.40
N LYS A 394 10.57 36.51 20.53
CA LYS A 394 11.30 37.60 21.21
C LYS A 394 12.40 38.17 20.32
N GLN A 395 13.21 37.30 19.73
CA GLN A 395 14.37 37.67 18.92
C GLN A 395 13.98 38.30 17.57
N LEU A 396 12.99 37.72 16.88
CA LEU A 396 12.67 38.06 15.49
C LEU A 396 11.48 39.02 15.34
N ALA A 397 10.55 39.01 16.29
CA ALA A 397 9.39 39.88 16.27
C ALA A 397 9.44 41.00 17.35
N GLY A 398 10.47 41.05 18.19
CA GLY A 398 10.62 42.04 19.25
C GLY A 398 9.62 41.88 20.41
N GLY A 399 8.88 40.77 20.45
CA GLY A 399 7.84 40.52 21.44
C GLY A 399 8.34 40.32 22.86
N LYS A 400 7.45 40.48 23.84
CA LYS A 400 7.69 40.25 25.27
C LYS A 400 6.79 39.15 25.77
N VAL A 401 7.36 38.13 26.41
CA VAL A 401 6.60 37.05 27.05
C VAL A 401 5.76 37.64 28.18
N SER A 402 4.44 37.51 28.09
CA SER A 402 3.49 38.29 28.90
C SER A 402 2.60 37.46 29.82
N MET A 403 2.97 36.20 30.06
CA MET A 403 2.43 35.33 31.10
C MET A 403 3.39 34.17 31.35
N GLU A 404 3.23 33.51 32.52
CA GLU A 404 3.82 32.18 32.73
C GLU A 404 3.19 31.17 31.78
N ILE A 405 3.95 30.16 31.37
CA ILE A 405 3.40 29.08 30.53
C ILE A 405 2.22 28.42 31.26
N LYS A 406 1.05 28.49 30.65
CA LYS A 406 -0.12 27.73 31.10
C LYS A 406 -0.02 26.34 30.49
N ASP A 407 0.18 25.33 31.33
CA ASP A 407 0.24 23.92 30.92
C ASP A 407 -0.84 23.11 31.64
N VAL A 408 -1.78 22.57 30.89
CA VAL A 408 -2.88 21.74 31.39
C VAL A 408 -2.65 20.32 30.95
N TYR A 409 -2.23 19.44 31.87
CA TYR A 409 -1.93 18.02 31.62
C TYR A 409 -2.61 17.13 32.66
N PRO A 410 -3.94 16.91 32.53
CA PRO A 410 -4.73 16.21 33.57
C PRO A 410 -4.25 14.79 33.86
N THR A 411 -3.83 14.07 32.83
CA THR A 411 -3.36 12.67 32.95
C THR A 411 -2.08 12.50 32.15
N PRO A 412 -0.91 12.54 32.77
CA PRO A 412 0.38 12.37 32.11
C PRO A 412 0.47 11.02 31.39
N ILE A 413 0.99 11.04 30.17
CA ILE A 413 1.29 9.85 29.37
C ILE A 413 2.64 9.33 29.89
N ALA A 414 2.63 8.11 30.42
CA ALA A 414 3.83 7.45 30.94
C ALA A 414 4.66 6.82 29.81
N ASP A 415 5.95 6.71 30.04
CA ASP A 415 6.85 5.91 29.21
C ASP A 415 6.45 4.44 29.27
N ALA A 416 6.71 3.69 28.20
CA ALA A 416 6.37 2.28 28.15
C ALA A 416 7.42 1.46 28.88
N ARG A 417 6.97 0.61 29.85
CA ARG A 417 7.85 -0.29 30.59
C ARG A 417 8.02 -1.61 29.84
N VAL A 418 9.27 -1.93 29.41
CA VAL A 418 9.59 -3.13 28.66
C VAL A 418 10.64 -3.97 29.38
N GLN A 419 10.35 -5.26 29.59
CA GLN A 419 11.30 -6.25 30.07
C GLN A 419 11.95 -6.93 28.86
N LEU A 420 13.27 -6.77 28.69
CA LEU A 420 14.04 -7.30 27.58
C LEU A 420 14.99 -8.40 28.06
N ASP A 421 14.78 -9.62 27.64
CA ASP A 421 15.65 -10.77 27.94
C ASP A 421 16.73 -10.90 26.84
N TYR A 422 17.99 -11.05 27.22
CA TYR A 422 19.13 -11.16 26.29
C TYR A 422 19.07 -12.41 25.42
N GLU A 423 18.62 -13.55 25.97
CA GLU A 423 18.48 -14.78 25.21
C GLU A 423 17.35 -14.64 24.16
N TYR A 424 16.28 -13.90 24.51
CA TYR A 424 15.22 -13.59 23.57
C TYR A 424 15.72 -12.73 22.40
N VAL A 425 16.54 -11.70 22.67
CA VAL A 425 17.18 -10.87 21.63
C VAL A 425 18.02 -11.73 20.69
N ASP A 426 18.95 -12.52 21.26
CA ASP A 426 19.86 -13.37 20.48
C ASP A 426 19.09 -14.40 19.63
N ARG A 427 18.03 -14.99 20.20
CA ARG A 427 17.20 -15.98 19.50
C ARG A 427 16.39 -15.36 18.37
N LEU A 428 15.83 -14.16 18.57
CA LEU A 428 15.00 -13.52 17.56
C LEU A 428 15.84 -12.99 16.40
N ILE A 429 17.02 -12.42 16.68
CA ILE A 429 17.97 -11.95 15.68
C ILE A 429 18.71 -13.13 15.01
N GLY A 430 18.89 -14.23 15.72
CA GLY A 430 19.65 -15.40 15.23
C GLY A 430 21.17 -15.27 15.39
N LYS A 431 21.64 -14.24 16.12
CA LYS A 431 23.04 -13.96 16.37
C LYS A 431 23.24 -13.40 17.78
N LYS A 432 24.33 -13.78 18.45
CA LYS A 432 24.74 -13.15 19.71
C LYS A 432 25.33 -11.77 19.43
N ILE A 433 24.64 -10.74 19.93
CA ILE A 433 25.09 -9.33 19.77
C ILE A 433 26.02 -8.91 20.91
N GLY A 434 25.79 -9.43 22.11
CA GLY A 434 26.52 -9.08 23.35
C GLY A 434 25.78 -8.00 24.16
N ASN A 435 25.75 -8.23 25.48
CA ASN A 435 24.94 -7.43 26.40
C ASN A 435 25.32 -5.92 26.38
N ASP A 436 26.63 -5.62 26.37
CA ASP A 436 27.13 -4.26 26.36
C ASP A 436 26.72 -3.51 25.06
N MET A 437 26.70 -4.21 23.92
CA MET A 437 26.25 -3.65 22.65
C MET A 437 24.74 -3.37 22.66
N ILE A 438 23.95 -4.34 23.16
CA ILE A 438 22.50 -4.18 23.32
C ILE A 438 22.21 -2.96 24.18
N ARG A 439 22.86 -2.86 25.35
CA ARG A 439 22.72 -1.73 26.27
C ARG A 439 23.09 -0.41 25.59
N SER A 440 24.24 -0.35 24.93
CA SER A 440 24.71 0.87 24.25
C SER A 440 23.75 1.34 23.17
N ILE A 441 23.13 0.42 22.41
CA ILE A 441 22.15 0.74 21.38
C ILE A 441 20.87 1.31 22.01
N VAL A 442 20.27 0.63 22.99
CA VAL A 442 19.02 1.11 23.59
C VAL A 442 19.20 2.46 24.27
N GLU A 443 20.34 2.71 24.98
CA GLU A 443 20.66 4.00 25.56
C GLU A 443 20.86 5.10 24.49
N SER A 444 21.43 4.77 23.33
CA SER A 444 21.60 5.72 22.22
C SER A 444 20.27 6.10 21.53
N LEU A 445 19.23 5.31 21.74
CA LEU A 445 17.86 5.56 21.29
C LEU A 445 16.97 6.19 22.38
N ASP A 446 17.56 6.82 23.36
CA ASP A 446 16.89 7.45 24.52
C ASP A 446 16.07 6.50 25.40
N MET A 447 16.22 5.17 25.24
CA MET A 447 15.60 4.21 26.15
C MET A 447 16.38 4.19 27.45
N LYS A 448 15.70 4.47 28.56
CA LYS A 448 16.35 4.52 29.86
C LYS A 448 16.42 3.13 30.49
N VAL A 449 17.62 2.65 30.81
CA VAL A 449 17.83 1.43 31.59
C VAL A 449 17.49 1.70 33.05
N ILE A 450 16.42 1.07 33.55
CA ILE A 450 15.96 1.19 34.93
C ILE A 450 16.67 0.20 35.82
N SER A 451 16.78 -1.05 35.35
CA SER A 451 17.51 -2.10 36.04
C SER A 451 18.17 -3.02 35.02
N GLU A 452 19.29 -3.61 35.43
CA GLU A 452 20.02 -4.60 34.63
C GLU A 452 20.29 -5.84 35.50
N THR A 453 20.16 -6.99 34.88
CA THR A 453 20.45 -8.29 35.48
C THR A 453 21.35 -9.11 34.57
N ASP A 454 21.86 -10.26 35.01
CA ASP A 454 22.63 -11.16 34.17
C ASP A 454 21.82 -11.68 32.95
N THR A 455 20.48 -11.65 33.04
CA THR A 455 19.59 -12.20 32.02
C THR A 455 18.92 -11.13 31.12
N GLY A 456 18.92 -9.86 31.50
CA GLY A 456 18.24 -8.84 30.70
C GLY A 456 18.16 -7.46 31.32
N LEU A 457 17.43 -6.59 30.63
CA LEU A 457 17.21 -5.18 30.96
C LEU A 457 15.72 -4.90 31.22
N GLU A 458 15.47 -4.02 32.17
CA GLU A 458 14.20 -3.33 32.33
C GLU A 458 14.36 -1.92 31.77
N LEU A 459 13.52 -1.56 30.78
CA LEU A 459 13.63 -0.31 30.03
C LEU A 459 12.39 0.57 30.23
N ASP A 460 12.59 1.88 30.37
CA ASP A 460 11.59 2.89 30.10
C ASP A 460 11.80 3.39 28.67
N VAL A 461 10.83 3.12 27.81
CA VAL A 461 10.81 3.57 26.42
C VAL A 461 10.06 4.89 26.34
N PRO A 462 10.67 5.96 25.79
CA PRO A 462 10.04 7.28 25.75
C PRO A 462 8.67 7.27 25.07
N ALA A 463 7.72 8.02 25.61
CA ALA A 463 6.34 8.07 25.13
C ALA A 463 6.18 8.55 23.68
N TYR A 464 7.20 9.22 23.10
CA TYR A 464 7.21 9.57 21.67
C TYR A 464 7.44 8.37 20.75
N ARG A 465 7.95 7.24 21.26
CA ARG A 465 8.08 5.97 20.52
C ARG A 465 6.75 5.20 20.62
N VAL A 466 5.77 5.67 19.87
CA VAL A 466 4.40 5.12 19.88
C VAL A 466 4.35 3.65 19.43
N ASP A 467 5.34 3.21 18.68
CA ASP A 467 5.49 1.89 18.08
C ASP A 467 6.19 0.87 18.98
N VAL A 468 6.98 1.32 19.97
CA VAL A 468 7.82 0.45 20.79
C VAL A 468 7.15 0.16 22.15
N GLN A 469 6.33 -0.90 22.18
CA GLN A 469 5.54 -1.28 23.36
C GLN A 469 5.88 -2.65 23.91
N ARG A 470 6.58 -3.49 23.15
CA ARG A 470 6.83 -4.90 23.44
C ARG A 470 8.32 -5.23 23.30
N PRO A 471 8.81 -6.34 23.88
CA PRO A 471 10.20 -6.75 23.71
C PRO A 471 10.64 -6.93 22.25
N CYS A 472 9.76 -7.44 21.37
CA CYS A 472 10.06 -7.61 19.96
C CYS A 472 10.27 -6.26 19.22
N ASP A 473 9.57 -5.23 19.64
CA ASP A 473 9.70 -3.89 19.06
C ASP A 473 11.08 -3.28 19.42
N VAL A 474 11.54 -3.52 20.66
CA VAL A 474 12.91 -3.13 21.08
C VAL A 474 13.97 -3.92 20.31
N VAL A 475 13.73 -5.22 20.06
CA VAL A 475 14.65 -6.04 19.25
C VAL A 475 14.75 -5.53 17.82
N GLU A 476 13.65 -5.08 17.22
CA GLU A 476 13.65 -4.43 15.92
C GLU A 476 14.56 -3.19 15.92
N ASP A 477 14.41 -2.32 16.90
CA ASP A 477 15.26 -1.14 17.06
C ASP A 477 16.75 -1.49 17.25
N ILE A 478 17.03 -2.50 18.07
CA ILE A 478 18.41 -2.99 18.22
C ILE A 478 18.96 -3.46 16.86
N LEU A 479 18.18 -4.23 16.11
CA LEU A 479 18.62 -4.82 14.86
C LEU A 479 18.85 -3.78 13.76
N ARG A 480 17.97 -2.77 13.63
CA ARG A 480 18.15 -1.71 12.62
C ARG A 480 19.39 -0.85 12.89
N ILE A 481 19.73 -0.59 14.15
CA ILE A 481 20.95 0.17 14.52
C ILE A 481 22.19 -0.73 14.46
N TYR A 482 22.07 -2.00 14.89
CA TYR A 482 23.14 -2.98 14.70
C TYR A 482 23.49 -3.20 13.23
N GLY A 483 22.47 -3.16 12.37
CA GLY A 483 22.53 -3.35 10.93
C GLY A 483 22.17 -4.77 10.52
N TYR A 484 21.11 -4.91 9.71
CA TYR A 484 20.62 -6.19 9.18
C TYR A 484 21.71 -6.98 8.44
N ASN A 485 22.57 -6.27 7.66
CA ASN A 485 23.63 -6.88 6.89
C ASN A 485 24.78 -7.44 7.75
N ASN A 486 24.81 -7.14 9.05
CA ASN A 486 25.79 -7.67 9.98
C ASN A 486 25.35 -9.00 10.60
N VAL A 487 24.17 -9.52 10.22
CA VAL A 487 23.69 -10.83 10.62
C VAL A 487 23.98 -11.82 9.50
N GLU A 488 24.76 -12.84 9.77
CA GLU A 488 25.14 -13.85 8.78
C GLU A 488 23.94 -14.71 8.41
N ILE A 489 23.74 -14.93 7.11
CA ILE A 489 22.76 -15.88 6.62
C ILE A 489 23.26 -17.31 6.88
N PRO A 490 22.54 -18.14 7.66
CA PRO A 490 22.98 -19.50 7.92
C PRO A 490 23.01 -20.32 6.63
N THR A 491 24.08 -21.08 6.44
CA THR A 491 24.23 -21.97 5.28
C THR A 491 23.42 -23.26 5.41
N GLN A 492 22.88 -23.54 6.58
CA GLN A 492 22.10 -24.74 6.88
C GLN A 492 20.84 -24.38 7.67
N LEU A 493 19.71 -24.82 7.18
CA LEU A 493 18.44 -24.79 7.91
C LEU A 493 18.27 -26.14 8.65
N LYS A 494 18.15 -26.11 9.98
CA LYS A 494 17.78 -27.27 10.78
C LYS A 494 16.26 -27.24 10.97
N SER A 495 15.56 -28.16 10.32
CA SER A 495 14.12 -28.34 10.47
C SER A 495 13.80 -29.78 10.80
N SER A 496 12.80 -29.99 11.64
CA SER A 496 12.20 -31.30 11.87
C SER A 496 11.07 -31.50 10.88
N LEU A 497 11.28 -32.35 9.85
CA LEU A 497 10.31 -32.64 8.79
C LEU A 497 9.45 -33.87 9.11
N THR A 498 9.37 -34.30 10.35
CA THR A 498 8.76 -35.58 10.76
C THR A 498 7.24 -35.54 10.93
N ILE A 499 6.61 -34.37 10.89
CA ILE A 499 5.18 -34.23 11.08
C ILE A 499 4.56 -33.68 9.80
N LEU A 500 3.72 -34.52 9.15
CA LEU A 500 2.86 -34.09 8.04
C LEU A 500 1.46 -33.82 8.58
N GLY A 501 1.06 -32.58 8.56
CA GLY A 501 -0.28 -32.14 8.93
C GLY A 501 -1.35 -32.50 7.89
N ASP A 502 -2.60 -32.26 8.23
CA ASP A 502 -3.72 -32.44 7.26
C ASP A 502 -3.60 -31.41 6.11
N GLU A 503 -3.03 -30.23 6.35
CA GLU A 503 -2.77 -29.20 5.34
C GLU A 503 -1.71 -29.65 4.33
N ASP A 504 -0.60 -30.25 4.81
CA ASP A 504 0.44 -30.77 3.91
C ASP A 504 -0.10 -31.87 3.00
N LYS A 505 -0.98 -32.72 3.52
CA LYS A 505 -1.65 -33.78 2.73
C LYS A 505 -2.59 -33.16 1.70
N ALA A 506 -3.36 -32.15 2.10
CA ALA A 506 -4.27 -31.46 1.18
C ALA A 506 -3.50 -30.77 0.04
N TYR A 507 -2.40 -30.11 0.35
CA TYR A 507 -1.50 -29.50 -0.63
C TYR A 507 -0.84 -30.54 -1.55
N HIS A 508 -0.39 -31.66 -1.01
CA HIS A 508 0.14 -32.75 -1.81
C HIS A 508 -0.90 -33.28 -2.82
N HIS A 509 -2.14 -33.51 -2.37
CA HIS A 509 -3.21 -33.96 -3.28
C HIS A 509 -3.53 -32.93 -4.35
N GLN A 510 -3.52 -31.64 -3.99
CA GLN A 510 -3.69 -30.54 -4.94
C GLN A 510 -2.62 -30.57 -6.03
N ASN A 511 -1.34 -30.70 -5.65
CA ASN A 511 -0.24 -30.78 -6.60
C ASN A 511 -0.34 -32.00 -7.51
N VAL A 512 -0.66 -33.19 -6.96
CA VAL A 512 -0.84 -34.42 -7.76
C VAL A 512 -1.93 -34.25 -8.82
N ILE A 513 -3.03 -33.57 -8.49
CA ILE A 513 -4.12 -33.32 -9.43
C ILE A 513 -3.76 -32.22 -10.42
N SER A 514 -3.08 -31.16 -9.98
CA SER A 514 -2.58 -30.11 -10.87
C SER A 514 -1.64 -30.69 -11.94
N GLU A 515 -0.67 -31.51 -11.54
CA GLU A 515 0.23 -32.20 -12.47
C GLU A 515 -0.51 -33.12 -13.46
N GLN A 516 -1.52 -33.84 -12.96
CA GLN A 516 -2.36 -34.69 -13.82
C GLN A 516 -3.10 -33.84 -14.87
N LEU A 517 -3.72 -32.72 -14.44
CA LEU A 517 -4.46 -31.84 -15.34
C LEU A 517 -3.55 -31.20 -16.38
N VAL A 518 -2.38 -30.70 -15.95
CA VAL A 518 -1.36 -30.17 -16.87
C VAL A 518 -0.92 -31.22 -17.86
N GLY A 519 -0.69 -32.46 -17.40
CA GLY A 519 -0.39 -33.62 -18.28
C GLY A 519 -1.51 -33.93 -19.28
N CYS A 520 -2.76 -33.61 -18.98
CA CYS A 520 -3.91 -33.71 -19.88
C CYS A 520 -4.13 -32.46 -20.78
N GLY A 521 -3.23 -31.49 -20.73
CA GLY A 521 -3.24 -30.27 -21.54
C GLY A 521 -4.11 -29.15 -20.99
N PHE A 522 -4.45 -29.18 -19.70
CA PHE A 522 -5.05 -28.05 -19.02
C PHE A 522 -3.98 -27.00 -18.66
N ARG A 523 -4.42 -25.76 -18.58
CA ARG A 523 -3.62 -24.63 -18.08
C ARG A 523 -4.22 -24.13 -16.79
N GLU A 524 -3.37 -23.93 -15.80
CA GLU A 524 -3.79 -23.32 -14.56
C GLU A 524 -4.03 -21.83 -14.77
N ILE A 525 -5.14 -21.35 -14.21
CA ILE A 525 -5.47 -19.93 -14.16
C ILE A 525 -5.61 -19.50 -12.71
N LEU A 526 -5.38 -18.22 -12.46
CA LEU A 526 -5.53 -17.60 -11.17
C LEU A 526 -6.31 -16.31 -11.34
N ASN A 527 -7.49 -16.25 -10.74
CA ASN A 527 -8.38 -15.11 -10.81
C ASN A 527 -8.55 -14.45 -9.44
N ASN A 528 -8.93 -13.17 -9.47
CA ASN A 528 -9.19 -12.42 -8.25
C ASN A 528 -10.35 -13.03 -7.45
N SER A 529 -10.22 -13.05 -6.12
CA SER A 529 -11.30 -13.44 -5.21
C SER A 529 -12.41 -12.40 -5.14
N LEU A 530 -12.11 -11.13 -5.47
CA LEU A 530 -13.11 -10.06 -5.57
C LEU A 530 -13.72 -10.05 -6.97
N THR A 531 -15.04 -9.82 -7.03
CA THR A 531 -15.81 -9.89 -8.28
C THR A 531 -17.01 -8.95 -8.25
N LYS A 532 -17.77 -8.95 -9.36
CA LYS A 532 -18.93 -8.10 -9.58
C LYS A 532 -20.18 -8.65 -8.89
N THR A 533 -20.86 -7.83 -8.11
CA THR A 533 -22.17 -8.18 -7.53
C THR A 533 -23.20 -8.57 -8.61
N ALA A 534 -23.14 -7.91 -9.78
CA ALA A 534 -24.04 -8.15 -10.90
C ALA A 534 -24.05 -9.58 -11.44
N TYR A 535 -23.01 -10.38 -11.16
CA TYR A 535 -22.98 -11.79 -11.57
C TYR A 535 -23.99 -12.66 -10.81
N TYR A 536 -24.39 -12.25 -9.61
CA TYR A 536 -25.24 -13.04 -8.70
C TYR A 536 -26.72 -12.63 -8.70
N THR A 537 -27.12 -11.61 -9.46
CA THR A 537 -28.49 -11.03 -9.41
C THR A 537 -29.61 -11.94 -9.90
N GLU A 538 -29.32 -12.94 -10.76
CA GLU A 538 -30.36 -13.80 -11.37
C GLU A 538 -30.08 -15.29 -11.14
N LEU A 539 -29.27 -15.62 -10.15
CA LEU A 539 -28.88 -17.00 -9.87
C LEU A 539 -29.71 -17.57 -8.72
N ASN A 540 -29.99 -18.88 -8.78
CA ASN A 540 -30.79 -19.54 -7.76
C ASN A 540 -29.96 -20.23 -6.66
N HIS A 541 -28.69 -20.60 -6.96
CA HIS A 541 -27.80 -21.24 -5.99
C HIS A 541 -26.79 -20.25 -5.40
N TYR A 542 -26.47 -19.21 -6.14
CA TYR A 542 -25.54 -18.13 -5.74
C TYR A 542 -26.34 -16.83 -5.72
N THR A 543 -26.73 -16.38 -4.54
CA THR A 543 -27.61 -15.21 -4.42
C THR A 543 -26.85 -13.99 -3.88
N GLU A 544 -27.36 -12.80 -4.17
CA GLU A 544 -26.79 -11.57 -3.67
C GLU A 544 -26.80 -11.50 -2.14
N ASP A 545 -27.82 -12.06 -1.50
CA ASP A 545 -27.97 -12.05 -0.04
C ASP A 545 -26.92 -12.93 0.67
N THR A 546 -26.37 -13.91 -0.03
CA THR A 546 -25.34 -14.81 0.48
C THR A 546 -23.91 -14.41 0.07
N THR A 547 -23.75 -13.23 -0.56
CA THR A 547 -22.42 -12.70 -0.91
C THR A 547 -21.74 -12.06 0.29
N VAL A 548 -20.42 -12.23 0.38
CA VAL A 548 -19.57 -11.47 1.29
C VAL A 548 -19.26 -10.12 0.64
N LYS A 549 -19.86 -9.04 1.16
CA LYS A 549 -19.73 -7.68 0.61
C LYS A 549 -18.50 -6.98 1.17
N VAL A 550 -17.78 -6.27 0.30
CA VAL A 550 -16.64 -5.42 0.69
C VAL A 550 -17.17 -4.06 1.12
N MET A 551 -16.75 -3.57 2.29
CA MET A 551 -17.26 -2.32 2.86
C MET A 551 -16.86 -1.10 2.01
N ASN A 552 -15.61 -1.03 1.55
CA ASN A 552 -15.07 0.09 0.76
C ASN A 552 -14.38 -0.46 -0.49
N PRO A 553 -15.13 -0.93 -1.52
CA PRO A 553 -14.52 -1.49 -2.71
C PRO A 553 -13.84 -0.40 -3.54
N LEU A 554 -12.70 -0.73 -4.15
CA LEU A 554 -11.99 0.18 -5.06
C LEU A 554 -12.82 0.52 -6.31
N SER A 555 -13.68 -0.40 -6.74
CA SER A 555 -14.63 -0.21 -7.83
C SER A 555 -15.85 -1.11 -7.66
N SER A 556 -16.93 -0.84 -8.40
CA SER A 556 -18.10 -1.71 -8.47
C SER A 556 -17.80 -3.12 -8.98
N ASP A 557 -16.71 -3.27 -9.72
CA ASP A 557 -16.26 -4.56 -10.27
C ASP A 557 -15.59 -5.46 -9.22
N LEU A 558 -15.29 -4.92 -8.04
CA LEU A 558 -14.64 -5.60 -6.92
C LEU A 558 -15.49 -5.51 -5.63
N GLY A 559 -16.81 -5.48 -5.77
CA GLY A 559 -17.74 -5.20 -4.67
C GLY A 559 -18.00 -6.36 -3.72
N VAL A 560 -17.78 -7.60 -4.15
CA VAL A 560 -18.07 -8.81 -3.37
C VAL A 560 -16.99 -9.87 -3.55
N MET A 561 -16.90 -10.80 -2.59
CA MET A 561 -16.09 -12.00 -2.74
C MET A 561 -16.83 -13.07 -3.54
N ARG A 562 -16.10 -13.83 -4.34
CA ARG A 562 -16.67 -14.87 -5.24
C ARG A 562 -17.29 -16.03 -4.47
N GLN A 563 -18.50 -16.44 -4.86
CA GLN A 563 -19.18 -17.64 -4.36
C GLN A 563 -18.85 -18.89 -5.19
N THR A 564 -18.33 -18.72 -6.40
CA THR A 564 -17.93 -19.78 -7.33
C THR A 564 -16.76 -19.31 -8.18
N LEU A 565 -15.95 -20.23 -8.66
CA LEU A 565 -14.83 -19.95 -9.58
C LEU A 565 -15.32 -19.68 -11.02
N LEU A 566 -16.58 -19.99 -11.33
CA LEU A 566 -17.15 -19.94 -12.67
C LEU A 566 -16.84 -18.64 -13.41
N PHE A 567 -17.14 -17.49 -12.79
CA PHE A 567 -17.10 -16.18 -13.47
C PHE A 567 -15.67 -15.75 -13.82
N GLY A 568 -14.70 -15.96 -12.94
CA GLY A 568 -13.29 -15.66 -13.22
C GLY A 568 -12.77 -16.49 -14.41
N GLY A 569 -13.15 -17.78 -14.46
CA GLY A 569 -12.82 -18.64 -15.61
C GLY A 569 -13.50 -18.19 -16.90
N LEU A 570 -14.76 -17.74 -16.85
CA LEU A 570 -15.46 -17.20 -18.02
C LEU A 570 -14.83 -15.89 -18.51
N GLU A 571 -14.41 -14.98 -17.62
CA GLU A 571 -13.66 -13.78 -17.99
C GLU A 571 -12.34 -14.13 -18.68
N SER A 572 -11.62 -15.12 -18.15
CA SER A 572 -10.40 -15.64 -18.76
C SER A 572 -10.66 -16.27 -20.14
N ILE A 573 -11.76 -17.00 -20.32
CA ILE A 573 -12.16 -17.55 -21.62
C ILE A 573 -12.48 -16.43 -22.60
N CYS A 574 -13.33 -15.48 -22.22
CA CYS A 574 -13.70 -14.35 -23.06
C CYS A 574 -12.45 -13.59 -23.56
N ARG A 575 -11.52 -13.28 -22.65
CA ARG A 575 -10.27 -12.64 -23.01
C ARG A 575 -9.46 -13.43 -24.02
N ASN A 576 -9.29 -14.74 -23.82
CA ASN A 576 -8.52 -15.58 -24.74
C ASN A 576 -9.20 -15.75 -26.10
N VAL A 577 -10.53 -15.91 -26.13
CA VAL A 577 -11.30 -15.99 -27.39
C VAL A 577 -11.15 -14.69 -28.19
N ASN A 578 -11.19 -13.53 -27.53
CA ASN A 578 -10.96 -12.24 -28.17
C ASN A 578 -9.54 -12.11 -28.74
N HIS A 579 -8.56 -12.79 -28.12
CA HIS A 579 -7.20 -12.94 -28.66
C HIS A 579 -7.05 -14.07 -29.69
N LYS A 580 -8.17 -14.59 -30.24
CA LYS A 580 -8.19 -15.65 -31.25
C LYS A 580 -7.64 -16.99 -30.77
N MET A 581 -7.77 -17.28 -29.48
CA MET A 581 -7.44 -18.57 -28.88
C MET A 581 -8.71 -19.24 -28.33
N PRO A 582 -9.55 -19.90 -29.17
CA PRO A 582 -10.85 -20.40 -28.76
C PRO A 582 -10.80 -21.80 -28.10
N ASN A 583 -9.72 -22.56 -28.29
CA ASN A 583 -9.62 -23.94 -27.81
C ASN A 583 -8.92 -24.00 -26.48
N LEU A 584 -9.70 -24.04 -25.38
CA LEU A 584 -9.17 -23.82 -24.04
C LEU A 584 -9.58 -24.94 -23.08
N ARG A 585 -8.60 -25.33 -22.23
CA ARG A 585 -8.78 -26.21 -21.08
C ARG A 585 -8.14 -25.49 -19.89
N PHE A 586 -8.97 -25.02 -18.97
CA PHE A 586 -8.52 -24.30 -17.80
C PHE A 586 -8.90 -25.02 -16.52
N PHE A 587 -8.07 -24.88 -15.50
CA PHE A 587 -8.41 -25.22 -14.12
C PHE A 587 -7.90 -24.16 -13.15
N GLU A 588 -8.57 -24.08 -12.01
CA GLU A 588 -8.18 -23.18 -10.91
C GLU A 588 -8.51 -23.83 -9.57
N PHE A 589 -7.54 -23.89 -8.67
CA PHE A 589 -7.79 -24.08 -7.26
C PHE A 589 -7.98 -22.73 -6.60
N GLY A 590 -9.10 -22.54 -5.90
CA GLY A 590 -9.38 -21.26 -5.27
C GLY A 590 -10.46 -21.33 -4.21
N ASN A 591 -10.41 -20.40 -3.27
CA ASN A 591 -11.42 -20.28 -2.23
C ASN A 591 -12.68 -19.61 -2.79
N CYS A 592 -13.83 -20.11 -2.34
CA CYS A 592 -15.16 -19.55 -2.54
C CYS A 592 -15.73 -19.14 -1.17
N TYR A 593 -16.46 -18.04 -1.13
CA TYR A 593 -16.85 -17.37 0.11
C TYR A 593 -18.36 -17.22 0.16
N HIS A 594 -18.94 -17.52 1.31
CA HIS A 594 -20.38 -17.44 1.51
C HIS A 594 -20.71 -16.74 2.83
N PHE A 595 -21.74 -15.93 2.80
CA PHE A 595 -22.36 -15.32 3.97
C PHE A 595 -23.67 -16.03 4.27
N SER A 596 -23.90 -16.38 5.54
CA SER A 596 -25.12 -17.02 6.03
C SER A 596 -25.87 -16.04 6.94
N PRO A 597 -26.88 -15.32 6.43
CA PRO A 597 -27.61 -14.30 7.22
C PRO A 597 -28.20 -14.85 8.54
N GLU A 598 -28.64 -16.11 8.52
CA GLU A 598 -29.24 -16.77 9.68
C GLU A 598 -28.25 -17.09 10.81
N LYS A 599 -26.92 -17.06 10.54
CA LYS A 599 -25.87 -17.27 11.52
C LYS A 599 -25.24 -15.98 11.99
N ASN A 600 -25.64 -14.84 11.40
CA ASN A 600 -25.09 -13.55 11.78
C ASN A 600 -25.63 -13.11 13.12
N ASN A 601 -24.75 -12.93 14.10
CA ASN A 601 -25.08 -12.42 15.43
C ASN A 601 -23.95 -11.53 15.96
N ASP A 602 -24.31 -10.64 16.87
CA ASP A 602 -23.37 -9.63 17.40
C ASP A 602 -22.30 -10.24 18.33
N GLU A 603 -22.54 -11.45 18.90
CA GLU A 603 -21.59 -12.10 19.80
C GLU A 603 -20.43 -12.75 19.03
N ASP A 604 -20.70 -13.31 17.86
CA ASP A 604 -19.69 -13.94 17.01
C ASP A 604 -20.04 -13.78 15.53
N PRO A 605 -19.81 -12.60 14.96
CA PRO A 605 -20.17 -12.30 13.57
C PRO A 605 -19.40 -13.17 12.56
N ILE A 606 -18.24 -13.72 12.94
CA ILE A 606 -17.40 -14.55 12.04
C ILE A 606 -18.11 -15.85 11.68
N LYS A 607 -18.96 -16.40 12.54
CA LYS A 607 -19.72 -17.64 12.26
C LYS A 607 -20.65 -17.55 11.05
N ALA A 608 -21.02 -16.35 10.65
CA ALA A 608 -21.83 -16.12 9.46
C ALA A 608 -21.06 -16.32 8.15
N TYR A 609 -19.74 -16.36 8.20
CA TYR A 609 -18.88 -16.46 7.02
C TYR A 609 -18.28 -17.86 6.90
N THR A 610 -18.28 -18.38 5.67
CA THR A 610 -17.63 -19.65 5.34
C THR A 610 -16.70 -19.48 4.15
N GLU A 611 -15.58 -20.18 4.21
CA GLU A 611 -14.57 -20.22 3.17
C GLU A 611 -14.31 -21.69 2.80
N GLU A 612 -14.44 -22.04 1.53
CA GLU A 612 -14.26 -23.41 1.05
C GLU A 612 -13.34 -23.40 -0.18
N MET A 613 -12.38 -24.31 -0.20
CA MET A 613 -11.50 -24.54 -1.37
C MET A 613 -12.28 -25.33 -2.42
N HIS A 614 -12.24 -24.86 -3.65
CA HIS A 614 -12.82 -25.49 -4.81
C HIS A 614 -11.78 -25.72 -5.90
N LEU A 615 -12.04 -26.71 -6.77
CA LEU A 615 -11.36 -26.88 -8.04
C LEU A 615 -12.36 -26.63 -9.16
N GLY A 616 -12.19 -25.53 -9.88
CA GLY A 616 -12.93 -25.20 -11.09
C GLY A 616 -12.23 -25.77 -12.31
N MET A 617 -12.99 -26.32 -13.27
CA MET A 617 -12.47 -26.80 -14.55
C MET A 617 -13.35 -26.32 -15.69
N TRP A 618 -12.73 -25.83 -16.76
CA TRP A 618 -13.42 -25.30 -17.93
C TRP A 618 -12.87 -25.94 -19.19
N LEU A 619 -13.78 -26.38 -20.08
CA LEU A 619 -13.48 -26.87 -21.41
C LEU A 619 -14.30 -26.10 -22.44
N THR A 620 -13.67 -25.63 -23.49
CA THR A 620 -14.35 -24.90 -24.57
C THR A 620 -13.61 -25.05 -25.89
N GLY A 621 -14.31 -24.89 -27.00
CA GLY A 621 -13.77 -25.01 -28.35
C GLY A 621 -13.52 -26.45 -28.78
N LYS A 622 -12.51 -26.67 -29.60
CA LYS A 622 -12.20 -27.98 -30.16
C LYS A 622 -11.34 -28.83 -29.24
N ARG A 623 -11.69 -30.08 -29.08
CA ARG A 623 -10.85 -31.10 -28.45
C ARG A 623 -9.67 -31.46 -29.35
N VAL A 624 -9.98 -31.67 -30.67
CA VAL A 624 -9.01 -31.96 -31.69
C VAL A 624 -9.26 -31.04 -32.89
N GLU A 625 -8.20 -30.36 -33.30
CA GLU A 625 -8.25 -29.55 -34.53
C GLU A 625 -8.15 -30.44 -35.75
N GLY A 626 -8.97 -30.17 -36.76
CA GLY A 626 -8.96 -30.90 -38.00
C GLY A 626 -7.63 -30.87 -38.73
N SER A 627 -7.23 -32.00 -39.23
CA SER A 627 -6.03 -32.19 -40.05
C SER A 627 -6.33 -33.19 -41.16
N TRP A 628 -5.33 -33.48 -41.95
CA TRP A 628 -5.46 -34.52 -42.96
C TRP A 628 -5.72 -35.93 -42.35
N ALA A 629 -5.32 -36.13 -41.10
CA ALA A 629 -5.43 -37.41 -40.39
C ALA A 629 -6.68 -37.49 -39.47
N HIS A 630 -7.27 -36.37 -39.10
CA HIS A 630 -8.36 -36.31 -38.14
C HIS A 630 -9.42 -35.28 -38.56
N ALA A 631 -10.69 -35.61 -38.31
CA ALA A 631 -11.76 -34.61 -38.37
C ALA A 631 -11.72 -33.70 -37.13
N ASP A 632 -12.35 -32.50 -37.26
CA ASP A 632 -12.59 -31.63 -36.08
C ASP A 632 -13.46 -32.38 -35.07
N GLU A 633 -13.04 -32.31 -33.82
CA GLU A 633 -13.82 -32.82 -32.69
C GLU A 633 -14.04 -31.72 -31.66
N GLN A 634 -15.30 -31.44 -31.30
CA GLN A 634 -15.64 -30.46 -30.30
C GLN A 634 -15.49 -31.02 -28.88
N SER A 635 -15.00 -30.19 -27.96
CA SER A 635 -15.06 -30.50 -26.53
C SER A 635 -16.51 -30.60 -26.07
N ASN A 636 -16.80 -31.48 -25.14
CA ASN A 636 -18.16 -31.71 -24.68
C ASN A 636 -18.23 -32.10 -23.21
N PHE A 637 -19.45 -32.19 -22.70
CA PHE A 637 -19.73 -32.56 -21.31
C PHE A 637 -19.13 -33.91 -20.90
N TYR A 638 -19.15 -34.90 -21.79
CA TYR A 638 -18.65 -36.26 -21.46
C TYR A 638 -17.14 -36.26 -21.30
N GLU A 639 -16.43 -35.44 -22.06
CA GLU A 639 -14.99 -35.23 -21.89
C GLU A 639 -14.69 -34.64 -20.51
N LEU A 640 -15.41 -33.59 -20.11
CA LEU A 640 -15.28 -33.00 -18.79
C LEU A 640 -15.55 -33.99 -17.66
N LYS A 641 -16.67 -34.77 -17.81
CA LYS A 641 -17.02 -35.82 -16.85
C LYS A 641 -15.92 -36.87 -16.73
N ALA A 642 -15.29 -37.28 -17.83
CA ALA A 642 -14.18 -38.22 -17.80
C ALA A 642 -13.00 -37.70 -16.99
N TYR A 643 -12.62 -36.42 -17.14
CA TYR A 643 -11.57 -35.79 -16.32
C TYR A 643 -11.95 -35.74 -14.82
N VAL A 644 -13.17 -35.38 -14.50
CA VAL A 644 -13.65 -35.39 -13.10
C VAL A 644 -13.61 -36.77 -12.50
N MET A 645 -14.07 -37.79 -13.23
CA MET A 645 -14.04 -39.19 -12.76
C MET A 645 -12.60 -39.70 -12.60
N ASN A 646 -11.70 -39.32 -13.50
CA ASN A 646 -10.26 -39.63 -13.38
C ASN A 646 -9.64 -39.01 -12.13
N ILE A 647 -10.00 -37.75 -11.79
CA ILE A 647 -9.58 -37.10 -10.52
C ILE A 647 -10.09 -37.90 -9.34
N PHE A 648 -11.36 -38.29 -9.31
CA PHE A 648 -11.94 -39.11 -8.25
C PHE A 648 -11.21 -40.42 -8.08
N THR A 649 -10.93 -41.09 -9.20
CA THR A 649 -10.18 -42.37 -9.21
C THR A 649 -8.76 -42.16 -8.69
N ARG A 650 -8.06 -41.13 -9.12
CA ARG A 650 -6.69 -40.79 -8.69
C ARG A 650 -6.60 -40.53 -7.19
N LEU A 651 -7.60 -39.86 -6.64
CA LEU A 651 -7.70 -39.58 -5.21
C LEU A 651 -8.26 -40.75 -4.40
N GLY A 652 -8.71 -41.81 -5.03
CA GLY A 652 -9.30 -42.98 -4.38
C GLY A 652 -10.70 -42.72 -3.80
N VAL A 653 -11.47 -41.79 -4.38
CA VAL A 653 -12.87 -41.60 -3.99
C VAL A 653 -13.64 -42.89 -4.28
N ASN A 654 -14.22 -43.50 -3.27
CA ASN A 654 -14.96 -44.76 -3.41
C ASN A 654 -16.21 -44.54 -4.28
N PRO A 655 -16.36 -45.19 -5.46
CA PRO A 655 -17.53 -45.03 -6.29
C PRO A 655 -18.84 -45.40 -5.61
N GLY A 656 -18.80 -46.30 -4.64
CA GLY A 656 -20.00 -46.75 -3.87
C GLY A 656 -20.56 -45.68 -2.97
N ILE A 657 -19.86 -44.59 -2.67
CA ILE A 657 -20.38 -43.47 -1.90
C ILE A 657 -20.92 -42.33 -2.76
N VAL A 658 -20.64 -42.32 -4.05
CA VAL A 658 -21.04 -41.26 -4.96
C VAL A 658 -22.42 -41.56 -5.55
N VAL A 659 -23.32 -40.60 -5.46
CA VAL A 659 -24.67 -40.60 -6.00
C VAL A 659 -24.75 -39.48 -7.03
N ALA A 660 -25.21 -39.82 -8.25
CA ALA A 660 -25.41 -38.84 -9.30
C ALA A 660 -26.87 -38.38 -9.34
N GLU A 661 -27.11 -37.09 -9.35
CA GLU A 661 -28.40 -36.46 -9.40
C GLU A 661 -28.43 -35.34 -10.44
N LYS A 662 -29.61 -35.05 -11.00
CA LYS A 662 -29.78 -33.86 -11.84
C LYS A 662 -29.67 -32.61 -10.95
N SER A 663 -28.94 -31.63 -11.43
CA SER A 663 -28.87 -30.32 -10.76
C SER A 663 -29.86 -29.35 -11.39
N ASP A 664 -30.46 -28.50 -10.56
CA ASP A 664 -31.33 -27.39 -10.94
C ASP A 664 -30.62 -26.03 -10.88
N ASN A 665 -29.31 -26.03 -10.71
CA ASN A 665 -28.50 -24.83 -10.70
C ASN A 665 -28.52 -24.12 -12.06
N ASN A 666 -29.08 -22.92 -12.10
CA ASN A 666 -29.38 -22.20 -13.34
C ASN A 666 -28.15 -21.56 -14.02
N VAL A 667 -26.94 -21.70 -13.47
CA VAL A 667 -25.71 -21.40 -14.20
C VAL A 667 -25.49 -22.35 -15.35
N PHE A 668 -26.11 -23.54 -15.28
CA PHE A 668 -26.03 -24.54 -16.30
C PHE A 668 -27.29 -24.62 -17.15
N GLY A 669 -27.16 -25.03 -18.42
CA GLY A 669 -28.30 -25.47 -19.25
C GLY A 669 -28.75 -26.90 -18.92
N LYS A 670 -27.76 -27.79 -18.67
CA LYS A 670 -27.95 -29.14 -18.16
C LYS A 670 -26.78 -29.46 -17.23
N ALA A 671 -27.08 -30.00 -16.07
CA ALA A 671 -26.06 -30.31 -15.07
C ALA A 671 -26.27 -31.61 -14.34
N LEU A 672 -25.18 -32.15 -13.85
CA LEU A 672 -25.07 -33.30 -13.00
C LEU A 672 -24.40 -32.93 -11.68
N ALA A 673 -25.03 -33.29 -10.58
CA ALA A 673 -24.46 -33.16 -9.24
C ALA A 673 -24.00 -34.54 -8.75
N LEU A 674 -22.75 -34.64 -8.35
CA LEU A 674 -22.20 -35.83 -7.68
C LEU A 674 -22.16 -35.54 -6.18
N LYS A 675 -22.93 -36.28 -5.41
CA LYS A 675 -23.04 -36.13 -3.97
C LYS A 675 -22.54 -37.38 -3.26
N ALA A 676 -21.96 -37.20 -2.10
CA ALA A 676 -21.74 -38.31 -1.18
C ALA A 676 -23.08 -38.85 -0.66
N ARG A 677 -23.16 -40.12 -0.22
CA ARG A 677 -24.37 -40.67 0.41
C ARG A 677 -24.88 -39.89 1.62
N SER A 678 -24.02 -39.08 2.25
CA SER A 678 -24.38 -38.16 3.30
C SER A 678 -25.13 -36.91 2.83
N GLY A 679 -25.35 -36.76 1.52
CA GLY A 679 -25.93 -35.58 0.90
C GLY A 679 -24.98 -34.44 0.59
N LYS A 680 -23.70 -34.53 0.99
CA LYS A 680 -22.70 -33.48 0.70
C LYS A 680 -22.35 -33.47 -0.78
N LEU A 681 -22.36 -32.28 -1.37
CA LEU A 681 -21.92 -32.05 -2.75
C LEU A 681 -20.42 -32.27 -2.87
N LEU A 682 -20.00 -33.14 -3.79
CA LEU A 682 -18.61 -33.42 -4.13
C LEU A 682 -18.20 -32.64 -5.40
N CYS A 683 -19.07 -32.68 -6.41
CA CYS A 683 -18.87 -31.99 -7.67
C CYS A 683 -20.20 -31.65 -8.32
N GLU A 684 -20.26 -30.49 -8.94
CA GLU A 684 -21.32 -30.08 -9.84
C GLU A 684 -20.73 -29.77 -11.20
N MET A 685 -21.29 -30.30 -12.28
CA MET A 685 -20.76 -30.14 -13.62
C MET A 685 -21.84 -30.10 -14.69
N GLY A 686 -21.58 -29.31 -15.74
CA GLY A 686 -22.56 -29.19 -16.83
C GLY A 686 -22.07 -28.31 -17.96
N THR A 687 -22.94 -28.09 -18.94
CA THR A 687 -22.73 -27.05 -19.94
C THR A 687 -23.31 -25.76 -19.42
N VAL A 688 -22.51 -24.71 -19.41
CA VAL A 688 -22.91 -23.38 -18.95
C VAL A 688 -24.10 -22.86 -19.76
N SER A 689 -25.07 -22.22 -19.13
CA SER A 689 -26.28 -21.75 -19.82
C SER A 689 -25.95 -20.70 -20.88
N HIS A 690 -26.57 -20.81 -22.07
CA HIS A 690 -26.37 -19.82 -23.15
C HIS A 690 -26.72 -18.39 -22.73
N LYS A 691 -27.71 -18.23 -21.81
CA LYS A 691 -28.07 -16.94 -21.27
C LYS A 691 -26.89 -16.29 -20.54
N LEU A 692 -26.15 -17.09 -19.77
CA LEU A 692 -25.00 -16.64 -19.01
C LEU A 692 -23.80 -16.37 -19.93
N LEU A 693 -23.52 -17.29 -20.88
CA LEU A 693 -22.45 -17.10 -21.85
C LEU A 693 -22.61 -15.82 -22.66
N LYS A 694 -23.85 -15.53 -23.09
CA LYS A 694 -24.16 -14.27 -23.80
C LYS A 694 -23.93 -13.03 -22.94
N LYS A 695 -24.22 -13.07 -21.62
CA LYS A 695 -23.90 -11.99 -20.70
C LYS A 695 -22.40 -11.77 -20.55
N MET A 696 -21.60 -12.83 -20.75
CA MET A 696 -20.14 -12.81 -20.65
C MET A 696 -19.46 -12.58 -22.00
N ASP A 697 -20.22 -12.29 -23.06
CA ASP A 697 -19.72 -12.10 -24.43
C ASP A 697 -18.95 -13.33 -24.98
N ILE A 698 -19.51 -14.52 -24.73
CA ILE A 698 -18.95 -15.79 -25.18
C ILE A 698 -19.97 -16.47 -26.10
N ASP A 699 -19.59 -16.65 -27.37
CA ASP A 699 -20.47 -17.27 -28.40
C ASP A 699 -20.35 -18.79 -28.53
N GLN A 700 -19.33 -19.39 -27.88
CA GLN A 700 -19.06 -20.81 -27.91
C GLN A 700 -19.50 -21.53 -26.65
N ASP A 701 -19.80 -22.82 -26.75
CA ASP A 701 -20.18 -23.65 -25.61
C ASP A 701 -19.02 -23.81 -24.64
N VAL A 702 -19.32 -23.69 -23.35
CA VAL A 702 -18.38 -23.94 -22.25
C VAL A 702 -18.94 -25.03 -21.35
N SER A 703 -18.17 -26.07 -21.14
CA SER A 703 -18.43 -27.08 -20.11
C SER A 703 -17.64 -26.70 -18.85
N TYR A 704 -18.31 -26.68 -17.70
CA TYR A 704 -17.75 -26.31 -16.40
C TYR A 704 -17.99 -27.38 -15.35
N ALA A 705 -17.00 -27.63 -14.52
CA ALA A 705 -17.12 -28.45 -13.31
C ALA A 705 -16.60 -27.67 -12.11
N ASP A 706 -17.35 -27.75 -11.03
CA ASP A 706 -17.02 -27.22 -9.71
C ASP A 706 -16.89 -28.38 -8.72
N ILE A 707 -15.69 -28.65 -8.27
CA ILE A 707 -15.38 -29.70 -7.30
C ILE A 707 -15.15 -29.04 -5.95
N ASN A 708 -16.00 -29.35 -4.96
CA ASN A 708 -15.76 -28.91 -3.59
C ASN A 708 -14.59 -29.72 -3.00
N TRP A 709 -13.41 -29.09 -2.99
CA TRP A 709 -12.17 -29.74 -2.58
C TRP A 709 -12.19 -30.14 -1.10
N ASN A 710 -12.77 -29.32 -0.24
CA ASN A 710 -12.91 -29.65 1.17
C ASN A 710 -13.73 -30.91 1.40
N ASN A 711 -14.81 -31.10 0.64
CA ASN A 711 -15.64 -32.30 0.75
C ASN A 711 -14.94 -33.53 0.18
N ILE A 712 -14.15 -33.38 -0.89
CA ILE A 712 -13.31 -34.47 -1.41
C ILE A 712 -12.27 -34.89 -0.36
N MET A 713 -11.54 -33.94 0.23
CA MET A 713 -10.54 -34.26 1.29
C MET A 713 -11.18 -34.97 2.48
N ARG A 714 -12.39 -34.59 2.86
CA ARG A 714 -13.16 -35.30 3.90
C ARG A 714 -13.54 -36.71 3.47
N ALA A 715 -13.93 -36.90 2.20
CA ALA A 715 -14.35 -38.19 1.68
C ALA A 715 -13.20 -39.21 1.61
N ILE A 716 -11.98 -38.74 1.37
CA ILE A 716 -10.78 -39.60 1.25
C ILE A 716 -9.95 -39.67 2.55
N LYS A 717 -10.29 -38.94 3.60
CA LYS A 717 -9.51 -38.83 4.85
C LYS A 717 -9.10 -40.17 5.46
N LYS A 718 -9.93 -41.20 5.28
CA LYS A 718 -9.71 -42.55 5.82
C LYS A 718 -9.15 -43.51 4.78
N ASN A 719 -8.84 -43.06 3.57
CA ASN A 719 -8.33 -43.92 2.53
C ASN A 719 -6.89 -44.37 2.86
N GLU A 720 -6.63 -45.64 2.73
CA GLU A 720 -5.29 -46.20 2.78
C GLU A 720 -4.94 -46.73 1.39
N THR A 721 -3.76 -46.41 0.91
CA THR A 721 -3.26 -47.00 -0.34
C THR A 721 -2.79 -48.42 -0.08
N LEU A 722 -3.52 -49.38 -0.61
CA LEU A 722 -3.19 -50.80 -0.51
C LEU A 722 -2.67 -51.31 -1.86
N TYR A 723 -1.58 -52.06 -1.82
CA TYR A 723 -1.05 -52.72 -2.97
C TYR A 723 -1.85 -54.03 -3.24
N HIS A 724 -2.25 -54.24 -4.46
CA HIS A 724 -2.83 -55.50 -4.95
C HIS A 724 -2.09 -55.98 -6.20
N ASP A 725 -1.77 -57.23 -6.27
CA ASP A 725 -1.20 -57.84 -7.46
C ASP A 725 -2.16 -57.76 -8.65
N ILE A 726 -1.63 -57.49 -9.83
CA ILE A 726 -2.38 -57.57 -11.08
C ILE A 726 -2.82 -58.99 -11.29
N SER A 727 -4.10 -59.20 -11.60
CA SER A 727 -4.64 -60.53 -11.89
C SER A 727 -3.89 -61.22 -13.03
N LYS A 728 -3.47 -62.45 -12.79
CA LYS A 728 -2.84 -63.33 -13.82
C LYS A 728 -3.86 -63.99 -14.76
N PHE A 729 -5.16 -63.86 -14.44
CA PHE A 729 -6.24 -64.50 -15.19
C PHE A 729 -6.91 -63.48 -16.12
N PRO A 730 -7.22 -63.89 -17.38
CA PRO A 730 -7.79 -62.98 -18.36
C PRO A 730 -9.20 -62.55 -17.99
N SER A 731 -9.56 -61.30 -18.34
CA SER A 731 -10.96 -60.84 -18.33
C SER A 731 -11.70 -61.33 -19.57
N VAL A 732 -13.01 -61.39 -19.44
CA VAL A 732 -13.93 -61.77 -20.52
C VAL A 732 -14.89 -60.61 -20.77
N SER A 733 -15.00 -60.20 -22.02
CA SER A 733 -15.92 -59.17 -22.48
C SER A 733 -17.15 -59.78 -23.10
N ARG A 734 -18.37 -59.26 -22.78
CA ARG A 734 -19.65 -59.66 -23.34
C ARG A 734 -20.55 -58.50 -23.63
N ASP A 735 -21.06 -58.42 -24.84
CA ASP A 735 -21.92 -57.35 -25.31
C ASP A 735 -23.39 -57.74 -25.23
N LEU A 736 -24.23 -56.80 -24.87
CA LEU A 736 -25.69 -56.90 -24.95
C LEU A 736 -26.23 -55.68 -25.68
N ALA A 737 -27.02 -55.91 -26.71
CA ALA A 737 -27.86 -54.87 -27.31
C ALA A 737 -29.22 -54.84 -26.60
N LEU A 738 -29.49 -53.86 -25.84
CA LEU A 738 -30.68 -53.73 -25.00
C LEU A 738 -31.65 -52.72 -25.62
N LEU A 739 -32.85 -53.21 -25.96
CA LEU A 739 -33.97 -52.35 -26.34
C LEU A 739 -34.73 -51.95 -25.09
N ILE A 740 -34.77 -50.67 -24.79
CA ILE A 740 -35.28 -50.09 -23.51
C ILE A 740 -36.15 -48.87 -23.78
N ASP A 741 -36.95 -48.47 -22.81
CA ASP A 741 -37.70 -47.21 -22.85
C ASP A 741 -36.73 -46.02 -22.85
N LYS A 742 -37.10 -44.93 -23.54
CA LYS A 742 -36.30 -43.69 -23.57
C LYS A 742 -36.02 -43.13 -22.19
N SER A 743 -36.94 -43.34 -21.24
CA SER A 743 -36.80 -42.88 -19.84
C SER A 743 -35.75 -43.65 -19.03
N VAL A 744 -35.32 -44.82 -19.48
CA VAL A 744 -34.33 -45.63 -18.75
C VAL A 744 -32.95 -44.98 -18.91
N GLU A 745 -32.31 -44.67 -17.82
CA GLU A 745 -30.96 -44.12 -17.76
C GLU A 745 -29.93 -45.25 -17.66
N PHE A 746 -28.73 -45.03 -18.19
CA PHE A 746 -27.65 -46.03 -18.18
C PHE A 746 -27.26 -46.44 -16.75
N GLU A 747 -27.29 -45.48 -15.81
CA GLU A 747 -26.98 -45.74 -14.40
C GLU A 747 -27.86 -46.85 -13.81
N GLN A 748 -29.14 -46.92 -14.19
CA GLN A 748 -30.06 -47.96 -13.72
C GLN A 748 -29.59 -49.34 -14.20
N ILE A 749 -29.09 -49.45 -15.44
CA ILE A 749 -28.52 -50.66 -15.99
C ILE A 749 -27.28 -51.08 -15.21
N GLU A 750 -26.37 -50.16 -15.01
CA GLU A 750 -25.14 -50.39 -14.26
C GLU A 750 -25.43 -50.80 -12.81
N GLN A 751 -26.35 -50.15 -12.11
CA GLN A 751 -26.74 -50.48 -10.74
C GLN A 751 -27.33 -51.89 -10.66
N ILE A 752 -28.20 -52.29 -11.61
CA ILE A 752 -28.78 -53.61 -11.65
C ILE A 752 -27.70 -54.66 -11.94
N ALA A 753 -26.78 -54.39 -12.85
CA ALA A 753 -25.69 -55.25 -13.18
C ALA A 753 -24.77 -55.52 -11.99
N ARG A 754 -24.35 -54.47 -11.30
CA ARG A 754 -23.49 -54.56 -10.11
C ARG A 754 -24.21 -55.24 -8.92
N GLN A 755 -25.53 -55.03 -8.77
CA GLN A 755 -26.32 -55.77 -7.79
C GLN A 755 -26.46 -57.29 -8.12
N THR A 756 -26.49 -57.57 -9.41
CA THR A 756 -26.67 -58.95 -9.91
C THR A 756 -25.39 -59.77 -9.77
N GLU A 757 -24.25 -59.18 -10.12
CA GLU A 757 -22.95 -59.84 -9.99
C GLU A 757 -21.97 -58.88 -9.29
N LYS A 758 -21.64 -59.18 -8.02
CA LYS A 758 -20.86 -58.31 -7.15
C LYS A 758 -19.35 -58.57 -7.18
N LYS A 759 -18.94 -59.75 -7.57
CA LYS A 759 -17.56 -60.23 -7.44
C LYS A 759 -16.83 -60.27 -8.77
N LEU A 760 -17.47 -60.80 -9.80
CA LEU A 760 -16.84 -61.07 -11.06
C LEU A 760 -17.05 -59.98 -12.09
N LEU A 761 -18.05 -59.11 -11.94
CA LEU A 761 -18.28 -57.97 -12.80
C LEU A 761 -17.31 -56.84 -12.47
N LYS A 762 -16.38 -56.53 -13.38
CA LYS A 762 -15.38 -55.45 -13.20
C LYS A 762 -15.84 -54.12 -13.76
N SER A 763 -16.36 -54.10 -15.00
CA SER A 763 -16.90 -52.86 -15.60
C SER A 763 -18.17 -53.10 -16.37
N VAL A 764 -18.97 -52.06 -16.53
CA VAL A 764 -20.13 -51.97 -17.41
C VAL A 764 -19.97 -50.69 -18.23
N GLU A 765 -19.92 -50.85 -19.57
CA GLU A 765 -19.56 -49.75 -20.47
C GLU A 765 -20.65 -49.61 -21.54
N LEU A 766 -21.14 -48.41 -21.77
CA LEU A 766 -22.06 -48.07 -22.85
C LEU A 766 -21.21 -47.62 -24.04
N PHE A 767 -21.19 -48.40 -25.11
CA PHE A 767 -20.36 -48.09 -26.27
C PHE A 767 -21.15 -47.65 -27.52
N ASP A 768 -22.47 -47.86 -27.55
CA ASP A 768 -23.32 -47.34 -28.63
C ASP A 768 -24.73 -47.00 -28.14
N VAL A 769 -25.28 -45.90 -28.65
CA VAL A 769 -26.65 -45.45 -28.40
C VAL A 769 -27.33 -45.18 -29.70
N TYR A 770 -28.39 -45.94 -29.97
CA TYR A 770 -29.16 -45.77 -31.18
C TYR A 770 -30.60 -45.37 -30.89
N GLU A 771 -30.98 -44.21 -31.46
CA GLU A 771 -32.33 -43.66 -31.43
C GLU A 771 -32.73 -43.35 -32.88
N GLY A 772 -33.36 -44.28 -33.58
CA GLY A 772 -33.68 -44.13 -34.98
C GLY A 772 -35.00 -44.76 -35.41
N LYS A 773 -35.37 -44.53 -36.69
CA LYS A 773 -36.65 -44.91 -37.26
C LYS A 773 -36.95 -46.43 -37.28
N ASN A 774 -35.95 -47.24 -37.01
CA ASN A 774 -36.07 -48.72 -37.03
C ASN A 774 -36.36 -49.27 -35.61
N LEU A 775 -36.69 -48.42 -34.63
CA LEU A 775 -37.06 -48.83 -33.28
C LEU A 775 -38.55 -48.54 -33.03
N PRO A 776 -39.24 -49.30 -32.15
CA PRO A 776 -40.57 -49.00 -31.71
C PRO A 776 -40.62 -47.57 -31.10
N GLU A 777 -41.77 -46.92 -31.27
CA GLU A 777 -41.97 -45.58 -30.73
C GLU A 777 -41.77 -45.56 -29.19
N GLY A 778 -41.04 -44.59 -28.67
CA GLY A 778 -40.73 -44.49 -27.23
C GLY A 778 -39.57 -45.37 -26.77
N LYS A 779 -38.90 -46.11 -27.65
CA LYS A 779 -37.76 -46.96 -27.33
C LYS A 779 -36.43 -46.40 -27.86
N LYS A 780 -35.36 -46.84 -27.22
CA LYS A 780 -33.97 -46.64 -27.61
C LYS A 780 -33.17 -47.95 -27.48
N SER A 781 -32.07 -48.06 -28.16
CA SER A 781 -31.17 -49.19 -28.02
C SER A 781 -29.85 -48.79 -27.41
N TYR A 782 -29.44 -49.47 -26.37
CA TYR A 782 -28.12 -49.36 -25.78
C TYR A 782 -27.28 -50.59 -26.07
N ALA A 783 -26.08 -50.41 -26.60
CA ALA A 783 -25.10 -51.44 -26.67
C ALA A 783 -24.16 -51.36 -25.48
N VAL A 784 -24.25 -52.35 -24.62
CA VAL A 784 -23.57 -52.36 -23.30
C VAL A 784 -22.60 -53.52 -23.25
N ASN A 785 -21.34 -53.20 -22.92
CA ASN A 785 -20.28 -54.17 -22.68
C ASN A 785 -20.15 -54.49 -21.20
N PHE A 786 -20.01 -55.75 -20.84
CA PHE A 786 -19.82 -56.27 -19.50
C PHE A 786 -18.47 -56.96 -19.44
N ILE A 787 -17.56 -56.48 -18.59
CA ILE A 787 -16.24 -57.06 -18.36
C ILE A 787 -16.28 -57.90 -17.09
N LEU A 788 -16.06 -59.22 -17.26
CA LEU A 788 -16.06 -60.21 -16.17
C LEU A 788 -14.65 -60.74 -15.93
N GLN A 789 -14.21 -60.83 -14.67
CA GLN A 789 -12.91 -61.39 -14.30
C GLN A 789 -12.94 -62.01 -12.91
N ASP A 790 -12.32 -63.20 -12.79
CA ASP A 790 -12.02 -63.81 -11.50
C ASP A 790 -10.52 -63.66 -11.24
N GLU A 791 -10.16 -63.14 -10.07
CA GLU A 791 -8.75 -62.89 -9.70
C GLU A 791 -8.00 -64.17 -9.29
N THR A 792 -8.74 -65.25 -9.07
CA THR A 792 -8.20 -66.52 -8.56
C THR A 792 -8.13 -67.61 -9.61
N LYS A 793 -8.89 -67.52 -10.70
CA LYS A 793 -8.97 -68.56 -11.77
C LYS A 793 -9.53 -68.01 -13.07
N THR A 794 -9.29 -68.71 -14.16
CA THR A 794 -9.91 -68.40 -15.47
C THR A 794 -11.39 -68.75 -15.43
N LEU A 795 -12.26 -67.83 -15.88
CA LEU A 795 -13.70 -68.11 -16.05
C LEU A 795 -13.96 -69.12 -17.17
N ASN A 796 -14.86 -70.06 -16.93
CA ASN A 796 -15.26 -70.96 -17.94
C ASN A 796 -16.63 -70.57 -18.59
N ASP A 797 -16.94 -71.09 -19.81
CA ASP A 797 -18.09 -70.61 -20.54
C ASP A 797 -19.41 -70.84 -19.77
N LYS A 798 -19.56 -71.93 -19.02
CA LYS A 798 -20.75 -72.21 -18.22
C LYS A 798 -21.00 -71.14 -17.15
N GLN A 799 -19.92 -70.67 -16.51
CA GLN A 799 -19.99 -69.59 -15.50
C GLN A 799 -20.40 -68.27 -16.17
N ILE A 800 -19.80 -67.94 -17.29
CA ILE A 800 -20.07 -66.74 -18.05
C ILE A 800 -21.52 -66.70 -18.52
N GLU A 801 -22.00 -67.80 -19.15
CA GLU A 801 -23.38 -67.89 -19.57
C GLU A 801 -24.39 -67.82 -18.46
N ALA A 802 -24.09 -68.38 -17.28
CA ALA A 802 -24.95 -68.30 -16.10
C ALA A 802 -25.07 -66.85 -15.57
N ILE A 803 -23.95 -66.12 -15.59
CA ILE A 803 -23.93 -64.70 -15.15
C ILE A 803 -24.71 -63.87 -16.18
N MET A 804 -24.43 -64.03 -17.46
CA MET A 804 -25.12 -63.30 -18.53
C MET A 804 -26.61 -63.53 -18.54
N THR A 805 -27.04 -64.76 -18.38
CA THR A 805 -28.45 -65.10 -18.27
C THR A 805 -29.12 -64.43 -17.08
N LYS A 806 -28.44 -64.41 -15.94
CA LYS A 806 -28.94 -63.77 -14.76
C LYS A 806 -29.03 -62.22 -14.92
N LEU A 807 -28.04 -61.61 -15.58
CA LEU A 807 -28.05 -60.20 -15.92
C LEU A 807 -29.23 -59.84 -16.84
N ILE A 808 -29.40 -60.60 -17.94
CA ILE A 808 -30.50 -60.42 -18.91
C ILE A 808 -31.86 -60.51 -18.21
N ASN A 809 -32.06 -61.56 -17.40
CA ASN A 809 -33.32 -61.75 -16.69
C ASN A 809 -33.64 -60.59 -15.72
N ASN A 810 -32.65 -60.14 -14.96
CA ASN A 810 -32.82 -59.02 -14.04
C ASN A 810 -33.07 -57.69 -14.78
N LEU A 811 -32.39 -57.41 -15.85
CA LEU A 811 -32.61 -56.23 -16.70
C LEU A 811 -34.02 -56.26 -17.32
N LYS A 812 -34.44 -57.42 -17.82
CA LYS A 812 -35.79 -57.61 -18.34
C LYS A 812 -36.83 -57.40 -17.28
N GLN A 813 -36.67 -57.97 -16.11
CA GLN A 813 -37.64 -57.88 -15.02
C GLN A 813 -37.76 -56.47 -14.43
N LYS A 814 -36.65 -55.77 -14.25
CA LYS A 814 -36.62 -54.46 -13.57
C LYS A 814 -36.82 -53.27 -14.50
N LEU A 815 -36.37 -53.36 -15.74
CA LEU A 815 -36.40 -52.25 -16.72
C LEU A 815 -37.24 -52.56 -17.97
N GLY A 816 -37.80 -53.74 -18.09
CA GLY A 816 -38.49 -54.16 -19.33
C GLY A 816 -37.56 -54.25 -20.53
N ALA A 817 -36.25 -54.47 -20.29
CA ALA A 817 -35.25 -54.51 -21.35
C ALA A 817 -35.44 -55.78 -22.19
N GLU A 818 -35.40 -55.63 -23.50
CA GLU A 818 -35.42 -56.72 -24.46
C GLU A 818 -34.10 -56.82 -25.21
N LEU A 819 -33.66 -58.01 -25.56
CA LEU A 819 -32.49 -58.16 -26.41
C LEU A 819 -32.86 -57.85 -27.86
N ARG A 820 -32.03 -57.05 -28.52
CA ARG A 820 -32.17 -56.73 -29.93
C ARG A 820 -31.34 -57.62 -30.78
#